data_8b1142c808a14feab21c83499a7f04c7
#
_entry.id   8b1142c808a14feab21c83499a7f04c7
#
_cell.length_a   1.000
_cell.length_b   1.000
_cell.length_c   1.000
_cell.angle_alpha   90.00
_cell.angle_beta   90.00
_cell.angle_gamma   90.00
#
_symmetry.space_group_name_H-M   'P 1'
#
loop_
_entity.id
_entity.type
_entity.pdbx_description
1 polymer ?
#
loop_
_entity_poly.entity_id
_entity_poly.type
_entity_poly.pdbx_seq_one_letter_code
_entity_poly.pdbx_strand_id
1 'polypeptide(L)'
;MGNQQSSPILALQQQRLLLQMEYAAEKEAYRKQTEETGLQRKVKRGDAWYPIKLGKSYYNSLNQLVVEVFRQGEDNEIEHNFEFGRPVCFFSSNPKDSRDSIQSRSSGDSKISYFPFTATVSYVDGERMVVAVPDNGQLIDVQGAEHIGIQLFFDETSYKMMFEAIDRVIRAKGRLGYLRDLFYTPPMKAESFTFAPMHFPYLNRTQEDAVNKVLRAKDVAIVHGPPGTGKTTTLVEAIYETLRRENQVLVCAQSNMAVDWISEKLVDRGINVLRIGNPTRVNDKMLSFTYERRFEAHPDYTLLWSIRKAIRDLRSHRKRGDERFHQKLERLKERATELEVRINAQLFGEARVIACTLVGSSNRLLEGQKFGTLFIDEAAQALEAACWIPIRRVSRVIFAGDHCQLPPTIKSFAALKAGLGKTLMERIVENHPETVTLLKMQYRMNEEIMRFSSDWFYGNQVESAPEVKYRSILDLDIPMTWVDTSQFTEYSDNTGDAETPAKQLFHEEFVGESFGRINKAEAELTLLALEQYFKKIGKERILEERLDVGVISPYRAQVQYLRRLFKKREFFKPYRHLISVNTVDGFQGQERDIILISLVRANEEGQIGFLRDLRRMNVAITRARMKLIILGNSATMTRHPFYRKLYEYAHWPEEEADDSGATVPNISDEAPLSSPNPQEP
;
A
#
# COMPACT_ATOMS: atom_id res chain seq x y z
N MET A 1 -35.57 -20.20 -4.48
CA MET A 1 -34.58 -20.88 -5.32
C MET A 1 -33.39 -21.17 -4.44
N GLY A 2 -33.06 -22.47 -4.25
CA GLY A 2 -32.07 -22.87 -3.26
C GLY A 2 -30.67 -22.37 -3.59
N ASN A 3 -30.03 -21.77 -2.59
CA ASN A 3 -28.61 -21.48 -2.61
C ASN A 3 -27.82 -22.75 -2.87
N GLN A 4 -27.37 -22.97 -4.10
CA GLN A 4 -26.30 -23.93 -4.37
C GLN A 4 -25.06 -23.44 -3.64
N GLN A 5 -24.77 -24.01 -2.49
CA GLN A 5 -23.49 -23.83 -1.80
C GLN A 5 -22.38 -24.27 -2.75
N SER A 6 -21.72 -23.31 -3.37
CA SER A 6 -20.56 -23.63 -4.20
C SER A 6 -19.48 -24.25 -3.32
N SER A 7 -18.98 -25.42 -3.72
CA SER A 7 -17.86 -26.08 -3.03
C SER A 7 -16.69 -25.10 -2.82
N PRO A 8 -16.04 -25.07 -1.64
CA PRO A 8 -14.83 -24.28 -1.40
C PRO A 8 -13.76 -24.47 -2.49
N ILE A 9 -13.65 -25.69 -3.01
CA ILE A 9 -12.70 -26.03 -4.08
C ILE A 9 -13.07 -25.33 -5.38
N LEU A 10 -14.36 -25.31 -5.76
CA LEU A 10 -14.82 -24.61 -6.97
C LEU A 10 -14.60 -23.10 -6.86
N ALA A 11 -14.88 -22.53 -5.70
CA ALA A 11 -14.66 -21.09 -5.46
C ALA A 11 -13.17 -20.73 -5.55
N LEU A 12 -12.27 -21.56 -5.04
CA LEU A 12 -10.82 -21.36 -5.16
C LEU A 12 -10.34 -21.57 -6.60
N GLN A 13 -10.89 -22.51 -7.34
CA GLN A 13 -10.59 -22.67 -8.77
C GLN A 13 -11.02 -21.43 -9.56
N GLN A 14 -12.16 -20.85 -9.24
CA GLN A 14 -12.61 -19.58 -9.81
C GLN A 14 -11.62 -18.44 -9.47
N GLN A 15 -11.21 -18.31 -8.21
CA GLN A 15 -10.20 -17.31 -7.79
C GLN A 15 -8.89 -17.50 -8.56
N ARG A 16 -8.47 -18.74 -8.80
CA ARG A 16 -7.29 -19.04 -9.61
C ARG A 16 -7.41 -18.55 -11.05
N LEU A 17 -8.57 -18.73 -11.67
CA LEU A 17 -8.83 -18.22 -13.03
C LEU A 17 -8.82 -16.70 -13.07
N LEU A 18 -9.44 -16.04 -12.09
CA LEU A 18 -9.45 -14.58 -11.98
C LEU A 18 -8.02 -14.03 -11.77
N LEU A 19 -7.23 -14.69 -10.94
CA LEU A 19 -5.82 -14.35 -10.77
C LEU A 19 -5.01 -14.50 -12.07
N GLN A 20 -5.34 -15.51 -12.89
CA GLN A 20 -4.70 -15.70 -14.21
C GLN A 20 -5.07 -14.56 -15.18
N MET A 21 -6.30 -14.07 -15.12
CA MET A 21 -6.72 -12.89 -15.91
C MET A 21 -5.95 -11.64 -15.49
N GLU A 22 -5.77 -11.44 -14.19
CA GLU A 22 -4.96 -10.33 -13.65
C GLU A 22 -3.49 -10.43 -14.06
N TYR A 23 -2.91 -11.62 -13.93
CA TYR A 23 -1.55 -11.91 -14.38
C TYR A 23 -1.37 -11.57 -15.87
N ALA A 24 -2.28 -12.02 -16.72
CA ALA A 24 -2.23 -11.76 -18.16
C ALA A 24 -2.37 -10.27 -18.46
N ALA A 25 -3.30 -9.57 -17.79
CA ALA A 25 -3.50 -8.14 -17.95
C ALA A 25 -2.29 -7.31 -17.50
N GLU A 26 -1.68 -7.70 -16.40
CA GLU A 26 -0.50 -7.02 -15.86
C GLU A 26 0.73 -7.26 -16.75
N LYS A 27 0.90 -8.48 -17.23
CA LYS A 27 1.97 -8.85 -18.18
C LYS A 27 1.83 -8.10 -19.51
N GLU A 28 0.61 -8.00 -20.05
CA GLU A 28 0.35 -7.26 -21.27
C GLU A 28 0.53 -5.73 -21.09
N ALA A 29 0.09 -5.18 -19.96
CA ALA A 29 0.33 -3.79 -19.63
C ALA A 29 1.83 -3.47 -19.51
N TYR A 30 2.61 -4.38 -18.92
CA TYR A 30 4.06 -4.27 -18.85
C TYR A 30 4.69 -4.35 -20.25
N ARG A 31 4.26 -5.30 -21.08
CA ARG A 31 4.73 -5.46 -22.46
C ARG A 31 4.51 -4.18 -23.26
N LYS A 32 3.30 -3.64 -23.26
CA LYS A 32 2.96 -2.37 -23.92
C LYS A 32 3.82 -1.22 -23.40
N GLN A 33 3.97 -1.11 -22.09
CA GLN A 33 4.82 -0.09 -21.47
C GLN A 33 6.30 -0.24 -21.87
N THR A 34 6.78 -1.47 -22.04
CA THR A 34 8.17 -1.75 -22.41
C THR A 34 8.44 -1.53 -23.87
N GLU A 35 7.51 -1.92 -24.76
CA GLU A 35 7.65 -1.83 -26.21
C GLU A 35 7.23 -0.47 -26.77
N GLU A 36 6.16 0.14 -26.25
CA GLU A 36 5.51 1.33 -26.81
C GLU A 36 5.90 2.65 -26.09
N THR A 37 6.40 2.58 -24.86
CA THR A 37 6.75 3.78 -24.10
C THR A 37 8.22 4.14 -24.25
N GLY A 38 8.50 5.32 -24.81
CA GLY A 38 9.86 5.83 -24.96
C GLY A 38 10.60 6.01 -23.63
N LEU A 39 11.94 5.87 -23.65
CA LEU A 39 12.80 5.89 -22.49
C LEU A 39 12.60 7.12 -21.58
N GLN A 40 12.48 8.31 -22.17
CA GLN A 40 12.27 9.54 -21.40
C GLN A 40 10.97 9.54 -20.60
N ARG A 41 9.90 8.92 -21.15
CA ARG A 41 8.63 8.79 -20.42
C ARG A 41 8.74 7.80 -19.25
N LYS A 42 9.49 6.69 -19.42
CA LYS A 42 9.75 5.73 -18.33
C LYS A 42 10.52 6.38 -17.18
N VAL A 43 11.53 7.17 -17.50
CA VAL A 43 12.33 7.90 -16.50
C VAL A 43 11.45 8.91 -15.75
N LYS A 44 10.63 9.69 -16.46
CA LYS A 44 9.70 10.66 -15.84
C LYS A 44 8.62 10.01 -14.96
N ARG A 45 8.24 8.77 -15.25
CA ARG A 45 7.29 7.99 -14.42
C ARG A 45 7.95 7.38 -13.18
N GLY A 46 9.29 7.36 -13.12
CA GLY A 46 10.03 6.69 -12.06
C GLY A 46 10.17 5.18 -12.24
N ASP A 47 9.85 4.63 -13.41
CA ASP A 47 9.92 3.20 -13.71
C ASP A 47 11.30 2.78 -14.25
N ALA A 48 12.13 3.75 -14.61
CA ALA A 48 13.49 3.54 -15.10
C ALA A 48 14.46 4.62 -14.57
N TRP A 49 15.72 4.24 -14.36
CA TRP A 49 16.83 5.16 -14.18
C TRP A 49 17.71 5.13 -15.42
N TYR A 50 17.95 6.28 -16.01
CA TYR A 50 18.82 6.46 -17.16
C TYR A 50 19.28 7.93 -17.27
N PRO A 51 20.58 8.18 -17.47
CA PRO A 51 21.68 7.21 -17.37
C PRO A 51 21.97 6.80 -15.92
N ILE A 52 22.63 5.67 -15.77
CA ILE A 52 23.10 5.18 -14.46
C ILE A 52 24.63 5.04 -14.43
N LYS A 53 25.18 5.07 -13.23
CA LYS A 53 26.58 4.73 -12.96
C LYS A 53 26.61 3.52 -12.04
N LEU A 54 27.41 2.52 -12.39
CA LEU A 54 27.68 1.40 -11.51
C LEU A 54 28.76 1.77 -10.48
N GLY A 55 28.50 1.41 -9.23
CA GLY A 55 29.43 1.55 -8.13
C GLY A 55 30.16 0.24 -7.83
N LYS A 56 30.42 0.01 -6.54
CA LYS A 56 31.11 -1.19 -6.07
C LYS A 56 30.22 -2.43 -6.23
N SER A 57 30.85 -3.53 -6.62
CA SER A 57 30.24 -4.86 -6.54
C SER A 57 30.86 -5.65 -5.39
N TYR A 58 30.02 -6.35 -4.63
CA TYR A 58 30.46 -7.14 -3.48
C TYR A 58 29.47 -8.27 -3.20
N TYR A 59 29.83 -9.19 -2.34
CA TYR A 59 28.92 -10.21 -1.85
C TYR A 59 28.26 -9.76 -0.55
N ASN A 60 26.94 -9.80 -0.51
CA ASN A 60 26.18 -9.46 0.69
C ASN A 60 26.24 -10.59 1.74
N SER A 61 25.62 -10.40 2.90
CA SER A 61 25.53 -11.38 4.00
C SER A 61 24.89 -12.71 3.58
N LEU A 62 24.01 -12.69 2.59
CA LEU A 62 23.38 -13.88 2.00
C LEU A 62 24.24 -14.56 0.93
N ASN A 63 25.50 -14.12 0.76
CA ASN A 63 26.42 -14.60 -0.27
C ASN A 63 25.90 -14.41 -1.71
N GLN A 64 25.11 -13.36 -1.94
CA GLN A 64 24.64 -12.95 -3.26
C GLN A 64 25.56 -11.85 -3.78
N LEU A 65 25.90 -11.91 -5.06
CA LEU A 65 26.61 -10.83 -5.73
C LEU A 65 25.66 -9.63 -5.88
N VAL A 66 26.07 -8.49 -5.37
CA VAL A 66 25.32 -7.24 -5.50
C VAL A 66 26.18 -6.15 -6.11
N VAL A 67 25.55 -5.21 -6.78
CA VAL A 67 26.19 -4.04 -7.37
C VAL A 67 25.45 -2.77 -6.95
N GLU A 68 26.18 -1.72 -6.64
CA GLU A 68 25.62 -0.41 -6.42
C GLU A 68 25.31 0.26 -7.75
N VAL A 69 24.13 0.86 -7.83
CA VAL A 69 23.64 1.59 -8.99
C VAL A 69 23.30 3.00 -8.54
N PHE A 70 23.87 3.99 -9.19
CA PHE A 70 23.64 5.40 -8.91
C PHE A 70 22.91 6.03 -10.10
N ARG A 71 21.84 6.73 -9.82
CA ARG A 71 21.14 7.57 -10.79
C ARG A 71 22.02 8.75 -11.16
N GLN A 72 22.08 9.08 -12.45
CA GLN A 72 22.76 10.28 -12.96
C GLN A 72 21.72 11.20 -13.58
N GLY A 73 21.78 12.51 -13.30
CA GLY A 73 20.90 13.53 -13.87
C GLY A 73 20.62 14.66 -12.88
N GLU A 74 20.25 15.82 -13.39
CA GLU A 74 19.96 17.01 -12.57
C GLU A 74 18.56 17.04 -11.97
N ASP A 75 17.65 16.15 -12.40
CA ASP A 75 16.26 16.08 -11.91
C ASP A 75 16.13 15.19 -10.67
N ASN A 76 16.62 15.68 -9.52
CA ASN A 76 16.52 15.01 -8.22
C ASN A 76 15.09 14.93 -7.66
N GLU A 77 14.08 15.43 -8.37
CA GLU A 77 12.71 15.54 -7.90
C GLU A 77 11.77 14.47 -8.43
N ILE A 78 12.25 13.56 -9.30
CA ILE A 78 11.41 12.51 -9.83
C ILE A 78 11.36 11.36 -8.83
N GLU A 79 10.20 11.17 -8.20
CA GLU A 79 9.91 9.99 -7.39
C GLU A 79 10.10 8.73 -8.26
N HIS A 80 10.62 7.68 -7.66
CA HIS A 80 10.83 6.41 -8.33
C HIS A 80 9.94 5.31 -7.73
N ASN A 81 9.66 4.28 -8.54
CA ASN A 81 8.83 3.15 -8.16
C ASN A 81 9.66 1.89 -7.79
N PHE A 82 10.97 2.04 -7.61
CA PHE A 82 11.83 0.95 -7.17
C PHE A 82 11.65 0.69 -5.69
N GLU A 83 11.44 -0.58 -5.35
CA GLU A 83 11.25 -1.06 -3.99
C GLU A 83 12.05 -2.35 -3.77
N PHE A 84 12.35 -2.67 -2.52
CA PHE A 84 12.98 -3.93 -2.14
C PHE A 84 12.20 -5.14 -2.70
N GLY A 85 12.94 -6.11 -3.23
CA GLY A 85 12.39 -7.35 -3.77
C GLY A 85 11.82 -7.23 -5.18
N ARG A 86 11.71 -6.01 -5.72
CA ARG A 86 11.22 -5.81 -7.09
C ARG A 86 12.25 -6.32 -8.11
N PRO A 87 11.80 -7.09 -9.10
CA PRO A 87 12.63 -7.47 -10.22
C PRO A 87 12.93 -6.26 -11.10
N VAL A 88 14.16 -6.21 -11.59
CA VAL A 88 14.66 -5.17 -12.49
C VAL A 88 15.47 -5.78 -13.62
N CYS A 89 15.57 -5.08 -14.74
CA CYS A 89 16.44 -5.45 -15.84
C CYS A 89 17.35 -4.28 -16.24
N PHE A 90 18.59 -4.62 -16.57
CA PHE A 90 19.53 -3.66 -17.17
C PHE A 90 19.28 -3.55 -18.68
N PHE A 91 19.54 -2.39 -19.21
CA PHE A 91 19.47 -2.14 -20.66
C PHE A 91 20.59 -1.17 -21.10
N SER A 92 20.92 -1.20 -22.37
CA SER A 92 21.77 -0.21 -23.03
C SER A 92 20.98 0.54 -24.10
N SER A 93 21.26 1.81 -24.26
CA SER A 93 20.66 2.68 -25.28
C SER A 93 21.73 3.20 -26.21
N ASN A 94 21.72 2.78 -27.49
CA ASN A 94 22.70 3.23 -28.49
C ASN A 94 22.16 4.44 -29.26
N PRO A 95 22.74 5.64 -29.09
CA PRO A 95 22.34 6.82 -29.85
C PRO A 95 22.82 6.80 -31.33
N LYS A 96 23.65 5.84 -31.73
CA LYS A 96 24.28 5.79 -33.06
C LYS A 96 23.43 5.17 -34.17
N ASP A 97 22.37 4.41 -33.82
CA ASP A 97 21.51 3.76 -34.85
C ASP A 97 20.43 4.68 -35.44
N SER A 98 20.40 5.96 -35.08
CA SER A 98 19.43 6.94 -35.62
C SER A 98 19.86 7.62 -36.92
N ARG A 99 21.07 7.29 -37.48
CA ARG A 99 21.60 7.96 -38.70
C ARG A 99 21.40 7.24 -40.02
N ASP A 100 21.01 5.96 -40.04
CA ASP A 100 20.96 5.16 -41.25
C ASP A 100 19.57 4.72 -41.75
N SER A 101 18.49 5.36 -41.29
CA SER A 101 17.17 5.10 -41.89
C SER A 101 16.42 6.41 -42.23
N ILE A 102 16.62 6.87 -43.47
CA ILE A 102 15.92 8.04 -44.06
C ILE A 102 14.44 7.73 -44.38
N GLN A 103 13.84 6.66 -43.83
CA GLN A 103 12.46 6.25 -44.12
C GLN A 103 11.62 5.87 -42.91
N SER A 104 11.66 6.63 -41.84
CA SER A 104 10.51 6.67 -40.91
C SER A 104 10.56 7.93 -40.04
N ARG A 105 9.90 8.96 -40.50
CA ARG A 105 9.58 10.17 -39.73
C ARG A 105 8.43 9.85 -38.75
N SER A 106 8.71 9.14 -37.69
CA SER A 106 7.85 9.17 -36.48
C SER A 106 8.61 8.51 -35.32
N SER A 107 8.80 9.26 -34.22
CA SER A 107 9.44 8.92 -32.94
C SER A 107 10.96 8.75 -32.97
N GLY A 108 11.65 9.76 -32.45
CA GLY A 108 13.11 9.72 -32.15
C GLY A 108 13.44 8.88 -30.93
N ASP A 109 13.09 7.59 -30.92
CA ASP A 109 13.43 6.66 -29.83
C ASP A 109 14.70 5.89 -30.21
N SER A 110 15.74 6.08 -29.38
CA SER A 110 16.94 5.26 -29.40
C SER A 110 16.57 3.79 -29.13
N LYS A 111 17.10 2.88 -29.95
CA LYS A 111 16.86 1.44 -29.79
C LYS A 111 17.42 0.95 -28.45
N ILE A 112 16.55 0.47 -27.60
CA ILE A 112 16.88 -0.09 -26.29
C ILE A 112 17.19 -1.58 -26.45
N SER A 113 18.35 -2.03 -25.95
CA SER A 113 18.74 -3.44 -25.88
C SER A 113 18.78 -3.90 -24.44
N TYR A 114 18.03 -4.94 -24.10
CA TYR A 114 17.98 -5.50 -22.74
C TYR A 114 19.02 -6.58 -22.55
N PHE A 115 19.66 -6.60 -21.37
CA PHE A 115 20.51 -7.71 -20.96
C PHE A 115 19.66 -8.96 -20.64
N PRO A 116 20.13 -10.16 -21.01
CA PRO A 116 19.35 -11.40 -20.95
C PRO A 116 19.23 -11.99 -19.53
N PHE A 117 19.14 -11.15 -18.50
CA PHE A 117 18.96 -11.59 -17.13
C PHE A 117 18.12 -10.60 -16.31
N THR A 118 17.51 -11.11 -15.28
CA THR A 118 16.75 -10.33 -14.30
C THR A 118 17.55 -10.21 -13.02
N ALA A 119 17.59 -9.01 -12.47
CA ALA A 119 18.19 -8.72 -11.19
C ALA A 119 17.09 -8.34 -10.19
N THR A 120 17.42 -8.24 -8.91
CA THR A 120 16.45 -7.90 -7.86
C THR A 120 16.95 -6.75 -7.02
N VAL A 121 16.09 -5.78 -6.74
CA VAL A 121 16.40 -4.67 -5.85
C VAL A 121 16.62 -5.20 -4.44
N SER A 122 17.82 -5.04 -3.92
CA SER A 122 18.21 -5.44 -2.57
C SER A 122 18.15 -4.28 -1.57
N TYR A 123 18.25 -3.06 -2.06
CA TYR A 123 18.16 -1.83 -1.26
C TYR A 123 17.98 -0.64 -2.18
N VAL A 124 17.24 0.36 -1.74
CA VAL A 124 17.12 1.65 -2.45
C VAL A 124 16.99 2.79 -1.43
N ASP A 125 17.75 3.85 -1.65
CA ASP A 125 17.72 5.06 -0.85
C ASP A 125 18.06 6.25 -1.73
N GLY A 126 17.08 7.10 -1.97
CA GLY A 126 17.21 8.26 -2.84
C GLY A 126 17.73 7.90 -4.22
N GLU A 127 18.95 8.34 -4.56
CA GLU A 127 19.57 8.12 -5.86
C GLU A 127 20.49 6.88 -5.91
N ARG A 128 20.60 6.15 -4.81
CA ARG A 128 21.42 4.95 -4.69
C ARG A 128 20.56 3.71 -4.57
N MET A 129 20.83 2.72 -5.38
CA MET A 129 20.19 1.41 -5.32
C MET A 129 21.26 0.31 -5.26
N VAL A 130 20.99 -0.75 -4.53
CA VAL A 130 21.80 -1.97 -4.53
C VAL A 130 20.97 -3.08 -5.16
N VAL A 131 21.55 -3.75 -6.13
CA VAL A 131 20.85 -4.76 -6.94
C VAL A 131 21.57 -6.09 -6.86
N ALA A 132 20.87 -7.16 -6.53
CA ALA A 132 21.38 -8.52 -6.56
C ALA A 132 21.39 -9.04 -8.00
N VAL A 133 22.55 -9.51 -8.45
CA VAL A 133 22.81 -9.99 -9.81
C VAL A 133 23.06 -11.51 -9.77
N PRO A 134 22.56 -12.29 -10.76
CA PRO A 134 22.69 -13.75 -10.72
C PRO A 134 24.13 -14.26 -10.70
N ASP A 135 25.00 -13.68 -11.51
CA ASP A 135 26.42 -14.08 -11.55
C ASP A 135 27.35 -12.94 -11.99
N ASN A 136 28.67 -13.17 -11.81
CA ASN A 136 29.70 -12.18 -12.12
C ASN A 136 29.91 -11.97 -13.64
N GLY A 137 29.67 -12.99 -14.47
CA GLY A 137 29.82 -12.89 -15.92
C GLY A 137 28.83 -11.89 -16.50
N GLN A 138 27.60 -11.97 -16.08
CA GLN A 138 26.51 -11.06 -16.48
C GLN A 138 26.77 -9.61 -16.01
N LEU A 139 27.35 -9.44 -14.81
CA LEU A 139 27.73 -8.11 -14.33
C LEU A 139 28.85 -7.48 -15.17
N ILE A 140 29.82 -8.26 -15.61
CA ILE A 140 30.91 -7.80 -16.48
C ILE A 140 30.35 -7.28 -17.81
N ASP A 141 29.36 -7.95 -18.39
CA ASP A 141 28.71 -7.51 -19.61
C ASP A 141 28.06 -6.13 -19.46
N VAL A 142 27.38 -5.89 -18.31
CA VAL A 142 26.80 -4.58 -18.02
C VAL A 142 27.87 -3.51 -17.77
N GLN A 143 28.95 -3.86 -17.06
CA GLN A 143 30.06 -2.94 -16.78
C GLN A 143 30.82 -2.52 -18.02
N GLY A 144 30.87 -3.38 -19.04
CA GLY A 144 31.49 -3.10 -20.33
C GLY A 144 30.66 -2.31 -21.32
N ALA A 145 29.38 -2.08 -21.00
CA ALA A 145 28.45 -1.39 -21.90
C ALA A 145 28.43 0.12 -21.64
N GLU A 146 28.24 0.88 -22.72
CA GLU A 146 28.00 2.33 -22.65
C GLU A 146 26.50 2.64 -22.59
N HIS A 147 26.14 3.82 -22.08
CA HIS A 147 24.75 4.30 -22.02
C HIS A 147 23.80 3.31 -21.37
N ILE A 148 24.17 2.83 -20.18
CA ILE A 148 23.37 1.86 -19.41
C ILE A 148 22.26 2.53 -18.62
N GLY A 149 21.18 1.78 -18.47
CA GLY A 149 20.04 2.10 -17.61
C GLY A 149 19.51 0.87 -16.91
N ILE A 150 18.62 1.07 -15.96
CA ILE A 150 17.92 0.02 -15.24
C ILE A 150 16.42 0.36 -15.18
N GLN A 151 15.57 -0.62 -15.36
CA GLN A 151 14.12 -0.44 -15.26
C GLN A 151 13.45 -1.56 -14.48
N LEU A 152 12.26 -1.26 -13.93
CA LEU A 152 11.40 -2.26 -13.33
C LEU A 152 11.08 -3.37 -14.33
N PHE A 153 11.08 -4.59 -13.84
CA PHE A 153 10.67 -5.77 -14.59
C PHE A 153 9.36 -6.33 -14.04
N PHE A 154 8.69 -7.18 -14.84
CA PHE A 154 7.46 -7.80 -14.43
C PHE A 154 7.70 -8.82 -13.30
N ASP A 155 6.92 -8.71 -12.21
CA ASP A 155 7.06 -9.59 -11.05
C ASP A 155 6.31 -10.92 -11.25
N GLU A 156 6.90 -11.83 -12.00
CA GLU A 156 6.36 -13.19 -12.18
C GLU A 156 6.44 -14.03 -10.89
N THR A 157 7.39 -13.72 -10.01
CA THR A 157 7.64 -14.52 -8.80
C THR A 157 6.49 -14.46 -7.82
N SER A 158 5.97 -13.27 -7.55
CA SER A 158 4.80 -13.10 -6.67
C SER A 158 3.57 -13.85 -7.19
N TYR A 159 3.32 -13.78 -8.49
CA TYR A 159 2.22 -14.53 -9.11
C TYR A 159 2.42 -16.05 -9.00
N LYS A 160 3.62 -16.53 -9.27
CA LYS A 160 3.96 -17.95 -9.11
C LYS A 160 3.69 -18.44 -7.69
N MET A 161 4.11 -17.67 -6.68
CA MET A 161 3.86 -18.01 -5.27
C MET A 161 2.36 -18.04 -4.95
N MET A 162 1.58 -17.08 -5.48
CA MET A 162 0.14 -17.05 -5.29
C MET A 162 -0.56 -18.24 -5.97
N PHE A 163 -0.21 -18.60 -7.20
CA PHE A 163 -0.74 -19.78 -7.87
C PHE A 163 -0.42 -21.07 -7.12
N GLU A 164 0.82 -21.24 -6.69
CA GLU A 164 1.24 -22.38 -5.90
C GLU A 164 0.49 -22.47 -4.56
N ALA A 165 0.22 -21.32 -3.92
CA ALA A 165 -0.55 -21.28 -2.69
C ALA A 165 -2.01 -21.73 -2.90
N ILE A 166 -2.68 -21.23 -3.94
CA ILE A 166 -4.05 -21.64 -4.26
C ILE A 166 -4.09 -23.13 -4.59
N ASP A 167 -3.19 -23.63 -5.44
CA ASP A 167 -3.14 -25.06 -5.83
C ASP A 167 -2.89 -25.96 -4.62
N ARG A 168 -2.10 -25.50 -3.65
CA ARG A 168 -1.87 -26.20 -2.39
C ARG A 168 -3.12 -26.24 -1.52
N VAL A 169 -3.81 -25.12 -1.39
CA VAL A 169 -5.03 -25.02 -0.58
C VAL A 169 -6.16 -25.86 -1.16
N ILE A 170 -6.32 -25.89 -2.48
CA ILE A 170 -7.31 -26.76 -3.16
C ILE A 170 -7.08 -28.21 -2.79
N ARG A 171 -5.83 -28.67 -2.75
CA ARG A 171 -5.46 -30.06 -2.44
C ARG A 171 -5.27 -30.33 -0.94
N ALA A 172 -5.39 -29.29 -0.12
CA ALA A 172 -5.06 -29.37 1.31
C ALA A 172 -5.95 -30.34 2.07
N LYS A 173 -5.31 -31.05 2.99
CA LYS A 173 -5.92 -31.91 4.01
C LYS A 173 -5.47 -31.41 5.40
N GLY A 174 -6.03 -31.99 6.45
CA GLY A 174 -5.68 -31.62 7.83
C GLY A 174 -6.03 -30.18 8.15
N ARG A 175 -5.19 -29.49 8.91
CA ARG A 175 -5.50 -28.15 9.44
C ARG A 175 -5.72 -27.11 8.33
N LEU A 176 -4.89 -27.09 7.32
CA LEU A 176 -5.05 -26.15 6.19
C LEU A 176 -6.36 -26.40 5.43
N GLY A 177 -6.72 -27.67 5.20
CA GLY A 177 -8.00 -28.04 4.58
C GLY A 177 -9.20 -27.62 5.44
N TYR A 178 -9.11 -27.81 6.75
CA TYR A 178 -10.13 -27.35 7.70
C TYR A 178 -10.33 -25.83 7.66
N LEU A 179 -9.25 -25.04 7.69
CA LEU A 179 -9.32 -23.57 7.60
C LEU A 179 -9.92 -23.13 6.27
N ARG A 180 -9.54 -23.76 5.15
CA ARG A 180 -10.17 -23.53 3.84
C ARG A 180 -11.68 -23.72 3.93
N ASP A 181 -12.10 -24.87 4.41
CA ASP A 181 -13.53 -25.23 4.45
C ASP A 181 -14.29 -24.28 5.40
N LEU A 182 -13.72 -23.96 6.55
CA LEU A 182 -14.29 -22.97 7.47
C LEU A 182 -14.50 -21.60 6.80
N PHE A 183 -13.48 -21.06 6.16
CA PHE A 183 -13.55 -19.71 5.59
C PHE A 183 -14.57 -19.59 4.44
N TYR A 184 -14.85 -20.68 3.75
CA TYR A 184 -15.77 -20.72 2.61
C TYR A 184 -17.17 -21.26 2.94
N THR A 185 -17.39 -21.79 4.14
CA THR A 185 -18.64 -22.49 4.47
C THR A 185 -19.36 -21.82 5.64
N PRO A 186 -20.35 -20.95 5.38
CA PRO A 186 -21.04 -20.21 6.43
C PRO A 186 -21.66 -21.05 7.56
N PRO A 187 -22.19 -22.28 7.30
CA PRO A 187 -22.74 -23.12 8.37
C PRO A 187 -21.70 -23.67 9.36
N MET A 188 -20.42 -23.75 8.96
CA MET A 188 -19.35 -24.09 9.90
C MET A 188 -19.17 -22.96 10.91
N LYS A 189 -18.85 -23.33 12.15
CA LYS A 189 -18.59 -22.34 13.20
C LYS A 189 -17.12 -22.36 13.59
N ALA A 190 -16.54 -21.15 13.70
CA ALA A 190 -15.20 -21.00 14.24
C ALA A 190 -15.20 -21.39 15.73
N GLU A 191 -14.18 -22.16 16.13
CA GLU A 191 -14.03 -22.59 17.51
C GLU A 191 -13.29 -21.55 18.34
N SER A 192 -13.59 -21.53 19.65
CA SER A 192 -12.92 -20.67 20.60
C SER A 192 -12.67 -21.39 21.94
N PHE A 193 -11.62 -20.95 22.64
CA PHE A 193 -11.36 -21.34 24.02
C PHE A 193 -12.30 -20.60 24.97
N THR A 194 -12.61 -21.23 26.10
CA THR A 194 -13.42 -20.63 27.16
C THR A 194 -12.53 -20.31 28.36
N PHE A 195 -12.33 -19.02 28.62
CA PHE A 195 -11.67 -18.52 29.83
C PHE A 195 -12.19 -17.12 30.16
N ALA A 196 -11.98 -16.68 31.40
CA ALA A 196 -12.39 -15.37 31.87
C ALA A 196 -11.72 -14.27 31.02
N PRO A 197 -12.42 -13.17 30.66
CA PRO A 197 -11.82 -12.07 29.94
C PRO A 197 -10.71 -11.42 30.78
N MET A 198 -9.64 -11.03 30.12
CA MET A 198 -8.56 -10.24 30.71
C MET A 198 -8.93 -8.76 30.65
N HIS A 199 -8.53 -8.01 31.67
CA HIS A 199 -8.70 -6.56 31.72
C HIS A 199 -7.38 -5.85 31.44
N PHE A 200 -7.44 -4.81 30.58
CA PHE A 200 -6.30 -4.00 30.18
C PHE A 200 -6.61 -2.51 30.44
N PRO A 201 -6.11 -1.94 31.56
CA PRO A 201 -6.48 -0.58 31.98
C PRO A 201 -6.14 0.52 30.96
N TYR A 202 -5.20 0.27 30.06
CA TYR A 202 -4.72 1.18 29.04
C TYR A 202 -5.42 1.04 27.67
N LEU A 203 -6.33 0.07 27.54
CA LEU A 203 -7.17 -0.12 26.35
C LEU A 203 -8.58 0.37 26.60
N ASN A 204 -9.24 0.89 25.56
CA ASN A 204 -10.67 1.13 25.66
C ASN A 204 -11.45 -0.21 25.56
N ARG A 205 -12.75 -0.14 25.83
CA ARG A 205 -13.59 -1.35 25.91
C ARG A 205 -13.54 -2.21 24.64
N THR A 206 -13.68 -1.61 23.45
CA THR A 206 -13.71 -2.39 22.20
C THR A 206 -12.32 -2.91 21.79
N GLN A 207 -11.25 -2.20 22.14
CA GLN A 207 -9.88 -2.69 21.99
C GLN A 207 -9.64 -3.89 22.92
N GLU A 208 -10.08 -3.80 24.17
CA GLU A 208 -9.99 -4.90 25.13
C GLU A 208 -10.78 -6.12 24.68
N ASP A 209 -12.01 -5.92 24.19
CA ASP A 209 -12.84 -6.99 23.63
C ASP A 209 -12.17 -7.65 22.43
N ALA A 210 -11.52 -6.88 21.56
CA ALA A 210 -10.78 -7.39 20.42
C ALA A 210 -9.59 -8.25 20.84
N VAL A 211 -8.79 -7.80 21.81
CA VAL A 211 -7.66 -8.59 22.33
C VAL A 211 -8.17 -9.90 22.96
N ASN A 212 -9.20 -9.85 23.78
CA ASN A 212 -9.79 -11.05 24.37
C ASN A 212 -10.33 -12.02 23.34
N LYS A 213 -10.97 -11.54 22.27
CA LYS A 213 -11.45 -12.38 21.17
C LYS A 213 -10.29 -13.05 20.42
N VAL A 214 -9.21 -12.32 20.15
CA VAL A 214 -7.97 -12.87 19.56
C VAL A 214 -7.40 -13.99 20.43
N LEU A 215 -7.30 -13.78 21.74
CA LEU A 215 -6.74 -14.77 22.66
C LEU A 215 -7.60 -16.04 22.75
N ARG A 216 -8.92 -15.90 22.64
CA ARG A 216 -9.86 -17.02 22.70
C ARG A 216 -9.98 -17.78 21.38
N ALA A 217 -9.64 -17.17 20.25
CA ALA A 217 -9.80 -17.81 18.95
C ALA A 217 -8.93 -19.06 18.81
N LYS A 218 -9.53 -20.19 18.43
CA LYS A 218 -8.80 -21.39 18.01
C LYS A 218 -8.49 -21.37 16.52
N ASP A 219 -9.36 -20.79 15.72
CA ASP A 219 -9.30 -20.82 14.26
C ASP A 219 -8.98 -19.45 13.66
N VAL A 220 -9.84 -18.48 13.92
CA VAL A 220 -9.77 -17.16 13.31
C VAL A 220 -10.41 -16.10 14.21
N ALA A 221 -9.85 -14.90 14.17
CA ALA A 221 -10.47 -13.68 14.67
C ALA A 221 -10.13 -12.51 13.75
N ILE A 222 -11.02 -11.53 13.70
CA ILE A 222 -10.87 -10.33 12.90
C ILE A 222 -10.97 -9.10 13.79
N VAL A 223 -9.94 -8.26 13.74
CA VAL A 223 -9.93 -6.93 14.32
C VAL A 223 -10.28 -5.94 13.21
N HIS A 224 -11.54 -5.50 13.16
CA HIS A 224 -11.99 -4.49 12.23
C HIS A 224 -11.73 -3.11 12.84
N GLY A 225 -10.73 -2.41 12.31
CA GLY A 225 -10.27 -1.12 12.81
C GLY A 225 -10.54 0.03 11.83
N PRO A 226 -11.67 0.74 11.97
CA PRO A 226 -11.90 2.00 11.25
C PRO A 226 -10.76 3.01 11.48
N PRO A 227 -10.67 4.06 10.65
CA PRO A 227 -9.60 5.05 10.76
C PRO A 227 -9.49 5.67 12.16
N GLY A 228 -8.30 5.72 12.70
CA GLY A 228 -8.02 6.38 13.98
C GLY A 228 -8.47 5.63 15.23
N THR A 229 -8.92 4.38 15.11
CA THR A 229 -9.43 3.60 16.25
C THR A 229 -8.36 2.84 17.04
N GLY A 230 -7.07 3.03 16.71
CA GLY A 230 -5.98 2.34 17.41
C GLY A 230 -5.86 0.86 17.03
N LYS A 231 -6.16 0.50 15.78
CA LYS A 231 -6.01 -0.87 15.26
C LYS A 231 -4.61 -1.43 15.52
N THR A 232 -3.56 -0.67 15.21
CA THR A 232 -2.17 -1.10 15.40
C THR A 232 -1.84 -1.31 16.88
N THR A 233 -2.24 -0.39 17.76
CA THR A 233 -2.07 -0.52 19.21
C THR A 233 -2.75 -1.78 19.73
N THR A 234 -3.99 -2.02 19.31
CA THR A 234 -4.76 -3.21 19.70
C THR A 234 -4.09 -4.48 19.22
N LEU A 235 -3.61 -4.51 17.97
CA LEU A 235 -2.94 -5.67 17.38
C LEU A 235 -1.61 -5.97 18.08
N VAL A 236 -0.84 -4.94 18.41
CA VAL A 236 0.42 -5.08 19.17
C VAL A 236 0.18 -5.69 20.54
N GLU A 237 -0.84 -5.25 21.27
CA GLU A 237 -1.20 -5.83 22.54
C GLU A 237 -1.71 -7.29 22.42
N ALA A 238 -2.48 -7.58 21.38
CA ALA A 238 -2.91 -8.95 21.09
C ALA A 238 -1.71 -9.87 20.80
N ILE A 239 -0.72 -9.39 20.06
CA ILE A 239 0.53 -10.12 19.79
C ILE A 239 1.32 -10.32 21.09
N TYR A 240 1.47 -9.26 21.89
CA TYR A 240 2.18 -9.33 23.17
C TYR A 240 1.56 -10.38 24.10
N GLU A 241 0.26 -10.37 24.28
CA GLU A 241 -0.45 -11.34 25.12
C GLU A 241 -0.43 -12.76 24.52
N THR A 242 -0.46 -12.91 23.19
CA THR A 242 -0.28 -14.21 22.54
C THR A 242 1.11 -14.79 22.83
N LEU A 243 2.15 -13.94 22.81
CA LEU A 243 3.53 -14.36 23.10
C LEU A 243 3.75 -14.76 24.57
N ARG A 244 2.85 -14.47 25.49
CA ARG A 244 2.87 -15.02 26.84
C ARG A 244 2.43 -16.50 26.88
N ARG A 245 1.83 -17.00 25.82
CA ARG A 245 1.33 -18.37 25.66
C ARG A 245 2.05 -19.16 24.58
N GLU A 246 2.60 -18.47 23.60
CA GLU A 246 3.35 -19.03 22.47
C GLU A 246 4.77 -18.49 22.47
N ASN A 247 5.74 -19.30 22.04
CA ASN A 247 7.14 -18.87 21.98
C ASN A 247 7.37 -17.86 20.85
N GLN A 248 6.68 -18.03 19.72
CA GLN A 248 6.92 -17.27 18.52
C GLN A 248 5.66 -17.17 17.66
N VAL A 249 5.44 -16.03 17.05
CA VAL A 249 4.34 -15.80 16.09
C VAL A 249 4.87 -15.26 14.76
N LEU A 250 4.09 -15.48 13.71
CA LEU A 250 4.34 -14.91 12.38
C LEU A 250 3.44 -13.68 12.18
N VAL A 251 4.03 -12.56 11.76
CA VAL A 251 3.33 -11.31 11.45
C VAL A 251 3.58 -10.94 9.99
N CYS A 252 2.52 -10.79 9.22
CA CYS A 252 2.59 -10.46 7.81
C CYS A 252 1.72 -9.25 7.46
N ALA A 253 2.09 -8.57 6.38
CA ALA A 253 1.25 -7.58 5.71
C ALA A 253 1.51 -7.61 4.20
N GLN A 254 0.65 -6.94 3.43
CA GLN A 254 0.81 -6.89 1.97
C GLN A 254 2.05 -6.09 1.54
N SER A 255 2.28 -4.94 2.16
CA SER A 255 3.39 -4.04 1.80
C SER A 255 4.52 -4.07 2.83
N ASN A 256 5.74 -3.77 2.36
CA ASN A 256 6.89 -3.59 3.24
C ASN A 256 6.66 -2.46 4.25
N MET A 257 6.03 -1.37 3.84
CA MET A 257 5.74 -0.24 4.72
C MET A 257 4.83 -0.64 5.89
N ALA A 258 3.80 -1.44 5.64
CA ALA A 258 2.92 -1.93 6.70
C ALA A 258 3.65 -2.89 7.66
N VAL A 259 4.51 -3.77 7.13
CA VAL A 259 5.35 -4.66 7.96
C VAL A 259 6.32 -3.86 8.81
N ASP A 260 6.98 -2.86 8.26
CA ASP A 260 7.92 -2.02 8.98
C ASP A 260 7.23 -1.24 10.09
N TRP A 261 6.04 -0.69 9.81
CA TRP A 261 5.26 0.08 10.79
C TRP A 261 4.85 -0.77 12.00
N ILE A 262 4.29 -1.96 11.76
CA ILE A 262 3.90 -2.84 12.88
C ILE A 262 5.12 -3.38 13.62
N SER A 263 6.22 -3.69 12.90
CA SER A 263 7.46 -4.15 13.51
C SER A 263 8.07 -3.10 14.43
N GLU A 264 8.06 -1.83 14.05
CA GLU A 264 8.51 -0.72 14.89
C GLU A 264 7.70 -0.63 16.19
N LYS A 265 6.37 -0.74 16.09
CA LYS A 265 5.49 -0.72 17.28
C LYS A 265 5.71 -1.93 18.19
N LEU A 266 5.98 -3.09 17.62
CA LEU A 266 6.32 -4.29 18.41
C LEU A 266 7.65 -4.13 19.14
N VAL A 267 8.66 -3.56 18.47
CA VAL A 267 9.96 -3.24 19.09
C VAL A 267 9.79 -2.20 20.19
N ASP A 268 8.99 -1.18 20.01
CA ASP A 268 8.68 -0.17 21.05
C ASP A 268 8.00 -0.80 22.26
N ARG A 269 7.22 -1.87 22.05
CA ARG A 269 6.59 -2.65 23.13
C ARG A 269 7.58 -3.60 23.83
N GLY A 270 8.84 -3.65 23.38
CA GLY A 270 9.89 -4.50 23.95
C GLY A 270 9.91 -5.93 23.40
N ILE A 271 9.28 -6.20 22.28
CA ILE A 271 9.24 -7.51 21.63
C ILE A 271 10.43 -7.66 20.69
N ASN A 272 11.13 -8.80 20.76
CA ASN A 272 12.23 -9.11 19.85
C ASN A 272 11.67 -9.56 18.48
N VAL A 273 11.82 -8.70 17.49
CA VAL A 273 11.35 -8.91 16.11
C VAL A 273 12.51 -9.28 15.22
N LEU A 274 12.37 -10.30 14.39
CA LEU A 274 13.25 -10.61 13.27
C LEU A 274 12.50 -10.27 11.97
N ARG A 275 12.96 -9.21 11.31
CA ARG A 275 12.40 -8.72 10.05
C ARG A 275 13.04 -9.45 8.88
N ILE A 276 12.27 -10.24 8.15
CA ILE A 276 12.69 -10.89 6.91
C ILE A 276 12.41 -9.94 5.74
N GLY A 277 13.45 -9.57 5.04
CA GLY A 277 13.42 -8.55 3.99
C GLY A 277 13.89 -7.18 4.52
N ASN A 278 14.28 -6.29 3.62
CA ASN A 278 14.77 -4.97 3.98
C ASN A 278 13.62 -3.97 4.17
N PRO A 279 13.68 -3.08 5.16
CA PRO A 279 12.70 -2.02 5.35
C PRO A 279 12.71 -1.03 4.17
N THR A 280 11.53 -0.50 3.83
CA THR A 280 11.38 0.53 2.79
C THR A 280 11.81 1.91 3.26
N ARG A 281 11.79 2.14 4.57
CA ARG A 281 12.32 3.35 5.20
C ARG A 281 13.60 3.03 5.92
N VAL A 282 14.62 3.84 5.66
CA VAL A 282 15.89 3.79 6.39
C VAL A 282 15.66 4.40 7.77
N ASN A 283 15.08 3.62 8.65
CA ASN A 283 15.10 3.89 10.08
C ASN A 283 16.20 3.03 10.67
N ASP A 284 17.26 3.64 11.18
CA ASP A 284 18.40 2.95 11.78
C ASP A 284 17.97 1.92 12.83
N LYS A 285 16.91 2.23 13.58
CA LYS A 285 16.30 1.34 14.54
C LYS A 285 15.81 0.04 13.89
N MET A 286 15.04 0.14 12.79
CA MET A 286 14.49 -1.04 12.12
C MET A 286 15.53 -1.81 11.33
N LEU A 287 16.54 -1.14 10.77
CA LEU A 287 17.66 -1.80 10.10
C LEU A 287 18.36 -2.81 11.02
N SER A 288 18.56 -2.48 12.29
CA SER A 288 19.19 -3.38 13.26
C SER A 288 18.39 -4.64 13.56
N PHE A 289 17.08 -4.66 13.23
CA PHE A 289 16.18 -5.81 13.42
C PHE A 289 16.00 -6.65 12.16
N THR A 290 16.63 -6.27 11.04
CA THR A 290 16.62 -7.08 9.83
C THR A 290 17.47 -8.33 9.99
N TYR A 291 17.05 -9.41 9.31
CA TYR A 291 17.79 -10.67 9.30
C TYR A 291 19.24 -10.45 8.87
N GLU A 292 19.46 -9.71 7.78
CA GLU A 292 20.78 -9.46 7.22
C GLU A 292 21.72 -8.79 8.24
N ARG A 293 21.26 -7.74 8.91
CA ARG A 293 22.06 -7.01 9.90
C ARG A 293 22.34 -7.83 11.14
N ARG A 294 21.38 -8.59 11.61
CA ARG A 294 21.60 -9.50 12.75
C ARG A 294 22.50 -10.66 12.40
N PHE A 295 22.40 -11.18 11.18
CA PHE A 295 23.29 -12.21 10.67
C PHE A 295 24.73 -11.69 10.60
N GLU A 296 24.96 -10.50 10.08
CA GLU A 296 26.27 -9.83 10.01
C GLU A 296 26.84 -9.50 11.40
N ALA A 297 26.00 -9.16 12.37
CA ALA A 297 26.40 -8.83 13.74
C ALA A 297 26.71 -10.07 14.59
N HIS A 298 26.43 -11.29 14.10
CA HIS A 298 26.68 -12.51 14.86
C HIS A 298 28.19 -12.77 15.01
N PRO A 299 28.66 -13.21 16.21
CA PRO A 299 30.10 -13.47 16.44
C PRO A 299 30.74 -14.41 15.43
N ASP A 300 30.03 -15.44 15.00
CA ASP A 300 30.52 -16.44 14.03
C ASP A 300 30.54 -15.92 12.56
N TYR A 301 29.96 -14.75 12.29
CA TYR A 301 29.86 -14.23 10.92
C TYR A 301 31.20 -13.96 10.29
N THR A 302 32.15 -13.40 11.05
CA THR A 302 33.52 -13.10 10.55
C THR A 302 34.24 -14.37 10.07
N LEU A 303 34.07 -15.47 10.80
CA LEU A 303 34.63 -16.77 10.42
C LEU A 303 33.92 -17.32 9.18
N LEU A 304 32.60 -17.27 9.14
CA LEU A 304 31.78 -17.68 7.99
C LEU A 304 32.19 -16.90 6.72
N TRP A 305 32.31 -15.58 6.85
CA TRP A 305 32.74 -14.72 5.75
C TRP A 305 34.11 -15.11 5.20
N SER A 306 35.09 -15.37 6.08
CA SER A 306 36.44 -15.79 5.68
C SER A 306 36.43 -17.14 4.93
N ILE A 307 35.61 -18.09 5.38
CA ILE A 307 35.42 -19.39 4.72
C ILE A 307 34.75 -19.21 3.35
N ARG A 308 33.69 -18.42 3.26
CA ARG A 308 33.02 -18.12 1.99
C ARG A 308 33.97 -17.44 0.99
N LYS A 309 34.86 -16.53 1.46
CA LYS A 309 35.92 -15.93 0.65
C LYS A 309 36.87 -17.00 0.15
N ALA A 310 37.37 -17.86 1.03
CA ALA A 310 38.29 -18.96 0.66
C ALA A 310 37.66 -19.93 -0.37
N ILE A 311 36.36 -20.20 -0.28
CA ILE A 311 35.60 -20.99 -1.27
C ILE A 311 35.60 -20.29 -2.64
N ARG A 312 35.38 -18.97 -2.67
CA ARG A 312 35.40 -18.19 -3.93
C ARG A 312 36.76 -18.17 -4.55
N ASP A 313 37.78 -17.91 -3.74
CA ASP A 313 39.19 -17.89 -4.18
C ASP A 313 39.64 -19.24 -4.73
N LEU A 314 39.26 -20.33 -4.07
CA LEU A 314 39.50 -21.69 -4.58
C LEU A 314 38.83 -21.95 -5.93
N ARG A 315 37.62 -21.51 -6.11
CA ARG A 315 36.88 -21.69 -7.37
C ARG A 315 37.48 -20.87 -8.52
N SER A 316 37.98 -19.66 -8.24
CA SER A 316 38.62 -18.80 -9.26
C SER A 316 39.97 -19.33 -9.74
N HIS A 317 40.69 -20.10 -8.90
CA HIS A 317 42.02 -20.67 -9.20
C HIS A 317 41.98 -22.15 -9.56
N ARG A 318 40.83 -22.67 -10.01
CA ARG A 318 40.65 -24.09 -10.33
C ARG A 318 41.60 -24.58 -11.40
N LYS A 319 42.49 -25.54 -11.04
CA LYS A 319 43.32 -26.33 -11.98
C LYS A 319 42.60 -27.67 -12.32
N ARG A 320 42.57 -28.06 -13.58
CA ARG A 320 41.98 -29.35 -14.01
C ARG A 320 42.76 -30.51 -13.39
N GLY A 321 42.03 -31.48 -12.74
CA GLY A 321 42.59 -32.74 -12.27
C GLY A 321 43.13 -32.79 -10.83
N ASP A 322 42.81 -31.80 -9.97
CA ASP A 322 43.26 -31.81 -8.57
C ASP A 322 42.20 -32.45 -7.64
N GLU A 323 42.38 -33.72 -7.26
CA GLU A 323 41.51 -34.42 -6.31
C GLU A 323 41.50 -33.77 -4.92
N ARG A 324 42.66 -33.19 -4.49
CA ARG A 324 42.76 -32.48 -3.21
C ARG A 324 41.93 -31.20 -3.20
N PHE A 325 41.70 -30.61 -4.37
CA PHE A 325 40.82 -29.45 -4.54
C PHE A 325 39.41 -29.76 -4.14
N HIS A 326 38.84 -30.87 -4.61
CA HIS A 326 37.48 -31.26 -4.28
C HIS A 326 37.29 -31.55 -2.80
N GLN A 327 38.22 -32.29 -2.18
CA GLN A 327 38.16 -32.56 -0.74
C GLN A 327 38.23 -31.27 0.11
N LYS A 328 39.13 -30.35 -0.24
CA LYS A 328 39.29 -29.09 0.45
C LYS A 328 38.01 -28.20 0.28
N LEU A 329 37.49 -28.16 -0.93
CA LEU A 329 36.25 -27.41 -1.23
C LEU A 329 35.08 -27.96 -0.43
N GLU A 330 34.86 -29.29 -0.38
CA GLU A 330 33.77 -29.88 0.37
C GLU A 330 33.91 -29.63 1.89
N ARG A 331 35.08 -29.77 2.48
CA ARG A 331 35.30 -29.45 3.91
C ARG A 331 34.98 -27.99 4.22
N LEU A 332 35.36 -27.05 3.34
CA LEU A 332 35.00 -25.64 3.54
C LEU A 332 33.51 -25.38 3.40
N LYS A 333 32.84 -26.03 2.45
CA LYS A 333 31.40 -25.94 2.31
C LYS A 333 30.65 -26.47 3.53
N GLU A 334 31.07 -27.68 4.00
CA GLU A 334 30.50 -28.29 5.22
C GLU A 334 30.63 -27.35 6.42
N ARG A 335 31.80 -26.76 6.61
CA ARG A 335 32.08 -25.84 7.72
C ARG A 335 31.25 -24.54 7.58
N ALA A 336 31.15 -24.00 6.36
CA ALA A 336 30.32 -22.83 6.09
C ALA A 336 28.84 -23.11 6.40
N THR A 337 28.32 -24.27 5.97
CA THR A 337 26.94 -24.70 6.22
C THR A 337 26.68 -24.87 7.72
N GLU A 338 27.61 -25.50 8.45
CA GLU A 338 27.50 -25.66 9.91
C GLU A 338 27.39 -24.31 10.65
N LEU A 339 28.24 -23.34 10.29
CA LEU A 339 28.21 -22.00 10.86
C LEU A 339 26.91 -21.28 10.50
N GLU A 340 26.47 -21.38 9.26
CA GLU A 340 25.23 -20.75 8.80
C GLU A 340 24.00 -21.31 9.53
N VAL A 341 23.93 -22.63 9.68
CA VAL A 341 22.86 -23.30 10.47
C VAL A 341 22.88 -22.82 11.91
N ARG A 342 24.06 -22.71 12.53
CA ARG A 342 24.19 -22.24 13.92
C ARG A 342 23.73 -20.80 14.08
N ILE A 343 24.16 -19.89 13.22
CA ILE A 343 23.72 -18.49 13.24
C ILE A 343 22.21 -18.41 13.08
N ASN A 344 21.65 -19.11 12.09
CA ASN A 344 20.21 -19.13 11.85
C ASN A 344 19.41 -19.68 13.06
N ALA A 345 19.87 -20.79 13.64
CA ALA A 345 19.24 -21.38 14.80
C ALA A 345 19.19 -20.42 15.99
N GLN A 346 20.26 -19.65 16.21
CA GLN A 346 20.29 -18.65 17.27
C GLN A 346 19.36 -17.46 16.94
N LEU A 347 19.43 -16.87 15.75
CA LEU A 347 18.60 -15.73 15.36
C LEU A 347 17.10 -16.05 15.45
N PHE A 348 16.70 -17.21 14.92
CA PHE A 348 15.32 -17.66 14.97
C PHE A 348 14.88 -18.08 16.38
N GLY A 349 15.80 -18.64 17.16
CA GLY A 349 15.52 -19.03 18.58
C GLY A 349 15.30 -17.83 19.50
N GLU A 350 16.00 -16.72 19.26
CA GLU A 350 15.86 -15.49 20.06
C GLU A 350 14.66 -14.63 19.64
N ALA A 351 14.22 -14.73 18.39
CA ALA A 351 13.10 -13.94 17.88
C ALA A 351 11.77 -14.42 18.46
N ARG A 352 10.96 -13.46 18.92
CA ARG A 352 9.59 -13.73 19.39
C ARG A 352 8.57 -13.50 18.26
N VAL A 353 8.86 -12.58 17.36
CA VAL A 353 8.07 -12.28 16.16
C VAL A 353 8.96 -12.41 14.93
N ILE A 354 8.49 -13.19 13.96
CA ILE A 354 9.00 -13.17 12.59
C ILE A 354 8.08 -12.28 11.77
N ALA A 355 8.62 -11.22 11.19
CA ALA A 355 7.86 -10.24 10.42
C ALA A 355 8.31 -10.22 8.95
N CYS A 356 7.37 -10.33 8.01
CA CYS A 356 7.63 -10.31 6.58
C CYS A 356 6.39 -9.90 5.79
N THR A 357 6.55 -9.62 4.49
CA THR A 357 5.39 -9.49 3.60
C THR A 357 4.71 -10.85 3.40
N LEU A 358 3.47 -10.85 2.92
CA LEU A 358 2.74 -12.08 2.61
C LEU A 358 3.54 -12.97 1.64
N VAL A 359 4.01 -12.40 0.54
CA VAL A 359 4.88 -13.11 -0.43
C VAL A 359 6.23 -13.45 0.19
N GLY A 360 6.78 -12.56 1.02
CA GLY A 360 8.04 -12.76 1.73
C GLY A 360 8.03 -13.96 2.68
N SER A 361 6.86 -14.42 3.11
CA SER A 361 6.72 -15.64 3.92
C SER A 361 7.09 -16.93 3.18
N SER A 362 7.25 -16.86 1.85
CA SER A 362 7.78 -17.96 1.03
C SER A 362 9.32 -18.07 1.04
N ASN A 363 10.01 -17.14 1.72
CA ASN A 363 11.47 -17.14 1.81
C ASN A 363 12.01 -18.48 2.33
N ARG A 364 13.12 -18.94 1.76
CA ARG A 364 13.80 -20.19 2.15
C ARG A 364 14.17 -20.25 3.63
N LEU A 365 14.44 -19.09 4.24
CA LEU A 365 14.73 -19.01 5.68
C LEU A 365 13.59 -19.53 6.55
N LEU A 366 12.35 -19.49 6.05
CA LEU A 366 11.15 -19.98 6.73
C LEU A 366 10.78 -21.42 6.33
N GLU A 367 11.59 -22.07 5.49
CA GLU A 367 11.30 -23.44 5.06
C GLU A 367 11.30 -24.39 6.27
N GLY A 368 10.25 -25.21 6.38
CA GLY A 368 10.05 -26.09 7.53
C GLY A 368 9.57 -25.42 8.81
N GLN A 369 9.58 -24.10 8.92
CA GLN A 369 9.09 -23.40 10.11
C GLN A 369 7.55 -23.45 10.20
N LYS A 370 7.05 -23.70 11.41
CA LYS A 370 5.62 -23.68 11.75
C LYS A 370 5.40 -22.76 12.95
N PHE A 371 4.25 -22.10 12.96
CA PHE A 371 3.86 -21.19 14.02
C PHE A 371 2.46 -21.55 14.53
N GLY A 372 2.16 -21.24 15.78
CA GLY A 372 0.79 -21.39 16.30
C GLY A 372 -0.14 -20.37 15.66
N THR A 373 0.28 -19.12 15.63
CA THR A 373 -0.55 -17.98 15.20
C THR A 373 0.13 -17.15 14.12
N LEU A 374 -0.67 -16.79 13.12
CA LEU A 374 -0.35 -15.78 12.11
C LEU A 374 -1.22 -14.54 12.35
N PHE A 375 -0.59 -13.37 12.35
CA PHE A 375 -1.26 -12.07 12.30
C PHE A 375 -1.06 -11.45 10.92
N ILE A 376 -2.13 -11.07 10.24
CA ILE A 376 -2.09 -10.35 8.97
C ILE A 376 -2.63 -8.95 9.21
N ASP A 377 -1.77 -7.95 9.13
CA ASP A 377 -2.18 -6.55 9.18
C ASP A 377 -2.50 -6.01 7.78
N GLU A 378 -3.35 -5.00 7.71
CA GLU A 378 -3.87 -4.43 6.46
C GLU A 378 -4.44 -5.49 5.51
N ALA A 379 -5.15 -6.46 6.09
CA ALA A 379 -5.64 -7.64 5.37
C ALA A 379 -6.67 -7.31 4.28
N ALA A 380 -7.37 -6.19 4.40
CA ALA A 380 -8.33 -5.71 3.40
C ALA A 380 -7.68 -5.23 2.09
N GLN A 381 -6.36 -5.05 2.06
CA GLN A 381 -5.60 -4.65 0.87
C GLN A 381 -4.92 -5.82 0.15
N ALA A 382 -5.01 -7.02 0.71
CA ALA A 382 -4.33 -8.19 0.21
C ALA A 382 -5.25 -9.02 -0.68
N LEU A 383 -4.75 -9.44 -1.86
CA LEU A 383 -5.42 -10.48 -2.63
C LEU A 383 -5.55 -11.75 -1.80
N GLU A 384 -6.67 -12.44 -1.94
CA GLU A 384 -6.92 -13.71 -1.23
C GLU A 384 -5.78 -14.71 -1.42
N ALA A 385 -5.30 -14.87 -2.66
CA ALA A 385 -4.20 -15.78 -2.99
C ALA A 385 -2.91 -15.48 -2.20
N ALA A 386 -2.59 -14.21 -1.97
CA ALA A 386 -1.43 -13.81 -1.19
C ALA A 386 -1.55 -14.21 0.29
N CYS A 387 -2.75 -14.12 0.87
CA CYS A 387 -2.99 -14.53 2.25
C CYS A 387 -2.75 -16.03 2.47
N TRP A 388 -3.05 -16.86 1.49
CA TRP A 388 -2.85 -18.31 1.58
C TRP A 388 -1.37 -18.72 1.63
N ILE A 389 -0.44 -17.87 1.22
CA ILE A 389 1.00 -18.17 1.27
C ILE A 389 1.47 -18.43 2.71
N PRO A 390 1.29 -17.53 3.69
CA PRO A 390 1.69 -17.78 5.08
C PRO A 390 0.75 -18.72 5.84
N ILE A 391 -0.54 -18.79 5.50
CA ILE A 391 -1.54 -19.57 6.25
C ILE A 391 -1.17 -21.06 6.34
N ARG A 392 -0.49 -21.61 5.35
CA ARG A 392 0.02 -22.99 5.36
C ARG A 392 0.94 -23.33 6.54
N ARG A 393 1.49 -22.30 7.18
CA ARG A 393 2.50 -22.45 8.24
C ARG A 393 1.92 -22.38 9.63
N VAL A 394 0.62 -22.16 9.78
CA VAL A 394 0.01 -21.80 11.06
C VAL A 394 -1.20 -22.64 11.41
N SER A 395 -1.56 -22.65 12.69
CA SER A 395 -2.75 -23.32 13.19
C SER A 395 -3.96 -22.42 13.26
N ARG A 396 -3.77 -21.12 13.46
CA ARG A 396 -4.82 -20.10 13.52
C ARG A 396 -4.37 -18.80 12.86
N VAL A 397 -5.32 -18.00 12.42
CA VAL A 397 -5.08 -16.75 11.71
C VAL A 397 -5.86 -15.61 12.35
N ILE A 398 -5.17 -14.51 12.61
CA ILE A 398 -5.77 -13.26 13.07
C ILE A 398 -5.62 -12.23 11.96
N PHE A 399 -6.73 -11.71 11.49
CA PHE A 399 -6.77 -10.64 10.49
C PHE A 399 -7.01 -9.31 11.19
N ALA A 400 -6.31 -8.27 10.74
CA ALA A 400 -6.57 -6.90 11.12
C ALA A 400 -6.64 -6.03 9.85
N GLY A 401 -7.62 -5.15 9.79
CA GLY A 401 -7.80 -4.28 8.63
C GLY A 401 -9.15 -3.58 8.66
N ASP A 402 -9.46 -2.94 7.54
CA ASP A 402 -10.72 -2.25 7.33
C ASP A 402 -11.15 -2.40 5.86
N HIS A 403 -12.14 -3.23 5.61
CA HIS A 403 -12.68 -3.48 4.27
C HIS A 403 -13.51 -2.31 3.72
N CYS A 404 -13.81 -1.31 4.54
CA CYS A 404 -14.41 -0.05 4.11
C CYS A 404 -13.37 0.99 3.64
N GLN A 405 -12.08 0.64 3.66
CA GLN A 405 -10.98 1.41 3.08
C GLN A 405 -10.51 0.77 1.76
N LEU A 406 -9.32 1.17 1.26
CA LEU A 406 -8.85 0.73 -0.06
C LEU A 406 -8.77 -0.79 -0.20
N PRO A 407 -9.29 -1.33 -1.30
CA PRO A 407 -9.16 -2.74 -1.67
C PRO A 407 -7.78 -3.03 -2.29
N PRO A 408 -7.48 -4.30 -2.61
CA PRO A 408 -6.33 -4.63 -3.44
C PRO A 408 -6.39 -3.91 -4.79
N THR A 409 -5.21 -3.52 -5.29
CA THR A 409 -5.11 -2.93 -6.63
C THR A 409 -5.22 -4.02 -7.68
N ILE A 410 -6.18 -3.89 -8.61
CA ILE A 410 -6.43 -4.84 -9.71
C ILE A 410 -6.46 -4.07 -11.02
N LYS A 411 -5.69 -4.53 -11.99
CA LYS A 411 -5.58 -3.90 -13.32
C LYS A 411 -6.60 -4.45 -14.33
N SER A 412 -6.94 -5.73 -14.22
CA SER A 412 -7.94 -6.37 -15.06
C SER A 412 -9.35 -5.97 -14.63
N PHE A 413 -9.99 -5.11 -15.39
CA PHE A 413 -11.38 -4.72 -15.12
C PHE A 413 -12.34 -5.92 -15.13
N ALA A 414 -12.12 -6.88 -16.03
CA ALA A 414 -12.92 -8.09 -16.11
C ALA A 414 -12.77 -8.97 -14.86
N ALA A 415 -11.53 -9.14 -14.36
CA ALA A 415 -11.27 -9.89 -13.14
C ALA A 415 -11.85 -9.19 -11.90
N LEU A 416 -11.74 -7.85 -11.85
CA LEU A 416 -12.33 -7.04 -10.78
C LEU A 416 -13.86 -7.20 -10.75
N LYS A 417 -14.52 -7.05 -11.90
CA LYS A 417 -15.98 -7.22 -12.03
C LYS A 417 -16.44 -8.64 -11.66
N ALA A 418 -15.61 -9.64 -11.93
CA ALA A 418 -15.89 -11.04 -11.60
C ALA A 418 -15.57 -11.42 -10.14
N GLY A 419 -15.09 -10.47 -9.31
CA GLY A 419 -14.94 -10.66 -7.87
C GLY A 419 -13.52 -10.93 -7.37
N LEU A 420 -12.47 -10.69 -8.17
CA LEU A 420 -11.08 -10.82 -7.71
C LEU A 420 -10.75 -9.87 -6.55
N GLY A 421 -11.42 -8.72 -6.48
CA GLY A 421 -11.23 -7.71 -5.43
C GLY A 421 -11.76 -8.11 -4.06
N LYS A 422 -12.55 -9.19 -3.95
CA LYS A 422 -13.03 -9.69 -2.66
C LYS A 422 -11.88 -10.35 -1.90
N THR A 423 -11.52 -9.77 -0.75
CA THR A 423 -10.42 -10.27 0.07
C THR A 423 -10.84 -11.47 0.92
N LEU A 424 -9.84 -12.23 1.41
CA LEU A 424 -10.12 -13.33 2.35
C LEU A 424 -10.72 -12.80 3.66
N MET A 425 -10.24 -11.67 4.16
CA MET A 425 -10.81 -11.01 5.34
C MET A 425 -12.30 -10.68 5.13
N GLU A 426 -12.66 -10.06 4.00
CA GLU A 426 -14.03 -9.70 3.66
C GLU A 426 -14.95 -10.92 3.57
N ARG A 427 -14.46 -12.01 2.98
CA ARG A 427 -15.16 -13.29 2.93
C ARG A 427 -15.47 -13.85 4.32
N ILE A 428 -14.48 -13.78 5.23
CA ILE A 428 -14.66 -14.27 6.61
C ILE A 428 -15.60 -13.37 7.39
N VAL A 429 -15.53 -12.05 7.20
CA VAL A 429 -16.49 -11.10 7.81
C VAL A 429 -17.93 -11.44 7.44
N GLU A 430 -18.17 -11.77 6.17
CA GLU A 430 -19.52 -12.14 5.70
C GLU A 430 -19.97 -13.51 6.21
N ASN A 431 -19.08 -14.51 6.17
CA ASN A 431 -19.45 -15.88 6.51
C ASN A 431 -19.44 -16.14 8.03
N HIS A 432 -18.60 -15.43 8.77
CA HIS A 432 -18.36 -15.63 10.21
C HIS A 432 -18.33 -14.30 10.97
N PRO A 433 -19.43 -13.53 10.98
CA PRO A 433 -19.50 -12.25 11.67
C PRO A 433 -19.24 -12.37 13.18
N GLU A 434 -19.46 -13.53 13.77
CA GLU A 434 -19.15 -13.84 15.18
C GLU A 434 -17.66 -13.73 15.53
N THR A 435 -16.77 -13.81 14.53
CA THR A 435 -15.32 -13.72 14.72
C THR A 435 -14.81 -12.27 14.71
N VAL A 436 -15.65 -11.32 14.33
CA VAL A 436 -15.29 -9.93 14.12
C VAL A 436 -15.48 -9.11 15.39
N THR A 437 -14.50 -8.26 15.71
CA THR A 437 -14.65 -7.18 16.67
C THR A 437 -14.42 -5.85 15.96
N LEU A 438 -15.42 -4.98 15.96
CA LEU A 438 -15.31 -3.62 15.47
C LEU A 438 -14.77 -2.71 16.57
N LEU A 439 -13.68 -2.00 16.29
CA LEU A 439 -13.19 -0.93 17.16
C LEU A 439 -14.06 0.31 16.94
N LYS A 440 -14.63 0.85 18.02
CA LYS A 440 -15.69 1.85 17.94
C LYS A 440 -15.27 3.26 18.37
N MET A 441 -14.14 3.42 19.04
CA MET A 441 -13.66 4.73 19.47
C MET A 441 -12.46 5.16 18.64
N GLN A 442 -12.54 6.29 17.96
CA GLN A 442 -11.46 6.85 17.18
C GLN A 442 -10.81 8.06 17.87
N TYR A 443 -9.50 8.23 17.67
CA TYR A 443 -8.66 9.24 18.34
C TYR A 443 -7.98 10.20 17.36
N ARG A 444 -8.47 10.29 16.13
CA ARG A 444 -7.84 11.09 15.07
C ARG A 444 -8.62 12.35 14.77
N MET A 445 -9.90 12.19 14.45
CA MET A 445 -10.70 13.22 13.77
C MET A 445 -11.65 13.94 14.71
N ASN A 446 -11.90 15.21 14.37
CA ASN A 446 -13.11 15.89 14.83
C ASN A 446 -14.35 15.06 14.53
N GLU A 447 -15.31 15.07 15.43
CA GLU A 447 -16.51 14.24 15.32
C GLU A 447 -17.32 14.49 14.05
N GLU A 448 -17.44 15.74 13.60
CA GLU A 448 -18.19 16.06 12.39
C GLU A 448 -17.59 15.47 11.14
N ILE A 449 -16.26 15.36 11.07
CA ILE A 449 -15.58 14.68 9.96
C ILE A 449 -15.85 13.17 10.01
N MET A 450 -15.76 12.56 11.20
CA MET A 450 -15.96 11.12 11.33
C MET A 450 -17.41 10.70 11.24
N ARG A 451 -18.36 11.53 11.69
CA ARG A 451 -19.78 11.19 11.73
C ARG A 451 -20.34 10.76 10.38
N PHE A 452 -19.99 11.45 9.31
CA PHE A 452 -20.41 11.07 7.97
C PHE A 452 -19.89 9.67 7.58
N SER A 453 -18.61 9.41 7.79
CA SER A 453 -18.00 8.09 7.50
C SER A 453 -18.56 7.01 8.42
N SER A 454 -18.79 7.31 9.70
CA SER A 454 -19.39 6.39 10.66
C SER A 454 -20.77 5.94 10.22
N ASP A 455 -21.62 6.88 9.82
CA ASP A 455 -22.98 6.61 9.36
C ASP A 455 -22.97 5.78 8.07
N TRP A 456 -22.22 6.21 7.07
CA TRP A 456 -22.27 5.55 5.76
C TRP A 456 -21.57 4.17 5.73
N PHE A 457 -20.43 4.01 6.39
CA PHE A 457 -19.58 2.82 6.26
C PHE A 457 -19.60 1.88 7.47
N TYR A 458 -19.91 2.39 8.66
CA TYR A 458 -19.73 1.65 9.91
C TYR A 458 -21.02 1.54 10.75
N GLY A 459 -22.18 1.72 10.12
CA GLY A 459 -23.47 1.59 10.79
C GLY A 459 -23.64 2.53 11.97
N ASN A 460 -23.07 3.71 11.90
CA ASN A 460 -23.07 4.73 12.95
C ASN A 460 -22.54 4.24 14.31
N GLN A 461 -21.58 3.32 14.30
CA GLN A 461 -21.05 2.71 15.52
C GLN A 461 -19.68 3.28 15.94
N VAL A 462 -19.04 4.11 15.10
CA VAL A 462 -17.74 4.71 15.41
C VAL A 462 -17.95 6.11 15.99
N GLU A 463 -17.44 6.31 17.19
CA GLU A 463 -17.54 7.55 17.95
C GLU A 463 -16.17 8.19 18.17
N SER A 464 -16.14 9.50 18.32
CA SER A 464 -14.90 10.23 18.60
C SER A 464 -14.60 10.24 20.10
N ALA A 465 -13.33 9.99 20.44
CA ALA A 465 -12.87 10.12 21.82
C ALA A 465 -13.01 11.58 22.31
N PRO A 466 -13.30 11.81 23.60
CA PRO A 466 -13.53 13.16 24.13
C PRO A 466 -12.45 14.17 23.80
N GLU A 467 -11.19 13.75 23.79
CA GLU A 467 -10.02 14.62 23.52
C GLU A 467 -9.91 15.12 22.09
N VAL A 468 -10.56 14.46 21.12
CA VAL A 468 -10.53 14.86 19.70
C VAL A 468 -11.89 15.33 19.19
N LYS A 469 -12.94 15.08 19.95
CA LYS A 469 -14.34 15.28 19.53
C LYS A 469 -14.60 16.67 18.96
N TYR A 470 -14.11 17.70 19.62
CA TYR A 470 -14.32 19.10 19.26
C TYR A 470 -13.04 19.81 18.83
N ARG A 471 -12.01 19.02 18.46
CA ARG A 471 -10.73 19.58 18.05
C ARG A 471 -10.87 20.38 16.77
N SER A 472 -10.49 21.66 16.79
CA SER A 472 -10.52 22.58 15.65
C SER A 472 -9.28 23.45 15.62
N ILE A 473 -8.97 24.03 14.46
CA ILE A 473 -7.86 24.96 14.30
C ILE A 473 -8.28 26.37 14.69
N LEU A 474 -9.45 26.78 14.24
CA LEU A 474 -10.03 28.10 14.56
C LEU A 474 -11.26 27.91 15.43
N ASP A 475 -11.51 28.86 16.32
CA ASP A 475 -12.73 28.88 17.10
C ASP A 475 -13.93 29.06 16.17
N LEU A 476 -15.00 28.29 16.41
CA LEU A 476 -16.23 28.28 15.61
C LEU A 476 -16.02 27.93 14.12
N ASP A 477 -14.92 27.26 13.79
CA ASP A 477 -14.69 26.79 12.42
C ASP A 477 -15.59 25.58 12.11
N ILE A 478 -16.08 25.51 10.88
CA ILE A 478 -16.83 24.35 10.38
C ILE A 478 -15.80 23.29 9.94
N PRO A 479 -15.74 22.12 10.59
CA PRO A 479 -14.72 21.14 10.31
C PRO A 479 -14.75 20.58 8.88
N MET A 480 -15.92 20.54 8.25
CA MET A 480 -16.12 19.95 6.94
C MET A 480 -16.91 20.87 6.02
N THR A 481 -16.28 21.29 4.92
CA THR A 481 -16.88 22.22 3.97
C THR A 481 -16.75 21.73 2.54
N TRP A 482 -17.78 22.03 1.70
CA TRP A 482 -17.75 21.78 0.26
C TRP A 482 -17.74 23.11 -0.50
N VAL A 483 -16.76 23.31 -1.35
CA VAL A 483 -16.69 24.44 -2.29
C VAL A 483 -17.26 23.97 -3.62
N ASP A 484 -18.45 24.45 -3.96
CA ASP A 484 -19.15 24.03 -5.16
C ASP A 484 -18.68 24.79 -6.40
N THR A 485 -18.10 24.07 -7.36
CA THR A 485 -17.59 24.62 -8.61
C THR A 485 -18.64 24.73 -9.71
N SER A 486 -19.87 24.21 -9.50
CA SER A 486 -20.93 24.24 -10.50
C SER A 486 -21.55 25.64 -10.69
N GLN A 487 -21.39 26.50 -9.70
CA GLN A 487 -21.98 27.85 -9.68
C GLN A 487 -21.12 28.91 -10.37
N PHE A 488 -19.89 28.60 -10.70
CA PHE A 488 -18.97 29.54 -11.36
C PHE A 488 -19.07 29.42 -12.87
N THR A 489 -19.74 30.38 -13.50
CA THR A 489 -19.79 30.57 -14.96
C THR A 489 -18.98 31.79 -15.36
N GLU A 490 -18.23 31.72 -16.47
CA GLU A 490 -17.63 32.92 -17.06
C GLU A 490 -18.75 33.86 -17.53
N TYR A 491 -18.77 35.08 -17.01
CA TYR A 491 -19.48 36.16 -17.67
C TYR A 491 -18.73 36.46 -18.97
N SER A 492 -19.34 36.19 -20.12
CA SER A 492 -18.82 36.67 -21.40
C SER A 492 -18.77 38.20 -21.35
N ASP A 493 -17.58 38.77 -21.53
CA ASP A 493 -17.41 40.19 -21.75
C ASP A 493 -18.33 40.63 -22.89
N ASN A 494 -19.03 41.73 -22.64
CA ASN A 494 -20.01 42.37 -23.50
C ASN A 494 -19.50 42.58 -24.96
N THR A 495 -19.60 41.56 -25.79
CA THR A 495 -19.70 41.73 -27.23
C THR A 495 -20.95 41.01 -27.69
N GLY A 496 -21.93 41.82 -28.09
CA GLY A 496 -23.34 41.53 -28.27
C GLY A 496 -23.76 40.42 -29.24
N ASP A 497 -23.27 39.22 -29.13
CA ASP A 497 -23.79 38.04 -29.81
C ASP A 497 -24.37 37.03 -28.80
N ALA A 498 -25.71 36.98 -28.76
CA ALA A 498 -26.56 36.27 -27.80
C ALA A 498 -26.62 34.76 -28.01
N GLU A 499 -25.73 34.12 -28.76
CA GLU A 499 -25.81 32.68 -29.07
C GLU A 499 -24.61 31.82 -28.63
N THR A 500 -23.65 32.37 -27.90
CA THR A 500 -22.57 31.51 -27.32
C THR A 500 -22.98 31.04 -25.97
N PRO A 501 -23.21 29.72 -25.74
CA PRO A 501 -23.51 29.23 -24.40
C PRO A 501 -22.38 29.57 -23.45
N ALA A 502 -22.72 30.09 -22.25
CA ALA A 502 -21.75 30.42 -21.22
C ALA A 502 -20.81 29.21 -20.98
N LYS A 503 -19.53 29.39 -21.27
CA LYS A 503 -18.54 28.33 -21.15
C LYS A 503 -18.33 28.04 -19.68
N GLN A 504 -18.59 26.82 -19.28
CA GLN A 504 -18.39 26.40 -17.90
C GLN A 504 -16.92 26.54 -17.55
N LEU A 505 -16.55 27.44 -16.65
CA LEU A 505 -15.17 27.74 -16.27
C LEU A 505 -14.45 26.50 -15.71
N PHE A 506 -15.17 25.69 -14.91
CA PHE A 506 -14.67 24.51 -14.25
C PHE A 506 -15.08 23.26 -15.01
N HIS A 507 -14.35 22.90 -16.06
CA HIS A 507 -14.56 21.68 -16.82
C HIS A 507 -13.39 20.70 -16.70
N GLU A 508 -13.68 19.43 -16.82
CA GLU A 508 -12.64 18.39 -16.85
C GLU A 508 -12.05 18.28 -18.26
N GLU A 509 -10.74 18.13 -18.32
CA GLU A 509 -9.99 17.90 -19.59
C GLU A 509 -9.35 16.52 -19.55
N PHE A 510 -9.30 15.86 -20.72
CA PHE A 510 -8.50 14.65 -20.89
C PHE A 510 -7.02 15.00 -21.08
N VAL A 511 -6.15 14.27 -20.40
CA VAL A 511 -4.70 14.45 -20.52
C VAL A 511 -4.05 13.11 -20.85
N GLY A 512 -3.36 13.07 -22.02
CA GLY A 512 -2.60 11.89 -22.46
C GLY A 512 -3.47 10.75 -22.98
N GLU A 513 -2.82 9.69 -23.44
CA GLU A 513 -3.45 8.49 -24.02
C GLU A 513 -4.12 7.58 -22.98
N SER A 514 -3.89 7.81 -21.70
CA SER A 514 -4.35 6.96 -20.60
C SER A 514 -5.34 7.69 -19.70
N PHE A 515 -6.57 7.89 -20.13
CA PHE A 515 -7.72 8.31 -19.30
C PHE A 515 -7.44 9.30 -18.13
N GLY A 516 -6.29 9.99 -18.17
CA GLY A 516 -5.91 11.02 -17.21
C GLY A 516 -6.89 12.20 -17.32
N ARG A 517 -7.29 12.76 -16.19
CA ARG A 517 -8.18 13.91 -16.13
C ARG A 517 -7.57 15.01 -15.30
N ILE A 518 -7.84 16.24 -15.72
CA ILE A 518 -7.42 17.45 -15.05
C ILE A 518 -8.56 18.47 -15.08
N ASN A 519 -8.69 19.24 -14.02
CA ASN A 519 -9.53 20.42 -13.94
C ASN A 519 -8.66 21.58 -13.44
N LYS A 520 -8.21 22.40 -14.36
CA LYS A 520 -7.22 23.46 -14.07
C LYS A 520 -7.80 24.55 -13.16
N ALA A 521 -9.05 24.95 -13.42
CA ALA A 521 -9.72 25.97 -12.62
C ALA A 521 -9.96 25.48 -11.18
N GLU A 522 -10.35 24.21 -11.00
CA GLU A 522 -10.51 23.60 -9.68
C GLU A 522 -9.17 23.49 -8.93
N ALA A 523 -8.07 23.22 -9.65
CA ALA A 523 -6.74 23.22 -9.05
C ALA A 523 -6.34 24.61 -8.53
N GLU A 524 -6.56 25.68 -9.31
CA GLU A 524 -6.31 27.05 -8.86
C GLU A 524 -7.20 27.44 -7.69
N LEU A 525 -8.47 27.05 -7.71
CA LEU A 525 -9.40 27.26 -6.59
C LEU A 525 -8.95 26.52 -5.33
N THR A 526 -8.37 25.34 -5.48
CA THR A 526 -7.80 24.56 -4.35
C THR A 526 -6.69 25.35 -3.66
N LEU A 527 -5.79 25.96 -4.42
CA LEU A 527 -4.75 26.81 -3.85
C LEU A 527 -5.33 28.08 -3.18
N LEU A 528 -6.32 28.70 -3.82
CA LEU A 528 -6.98 29.89 -3.27
C LEU A 528 -7.70 29.58 -1.94
N ALA A 529 -8.40 28.45 -1.88
CA ALA A 529 -9.07 28.02 -0.65
C ALA A 529 -8.08 27.80 0.50
N LEU A 530 -6.95 27.15 0.23
CA LEU A 530 -5.90 26.98 1.25
C LEU A 530 -5.24 28.32 1.63
N GLU A 531 -4.97 29.19 0.66
CA GLU A 531 -4.40 30.51 0.90
C GLU A 531 -5.30 31.35 1.80
N GLN A 532 -6.61 31.37 1.51
CA GLN A 532 -7.59 32.09 2.35
C GLN A 532 -7.65 31.51 3.77
N TYR A 533 -7.63 30.18 3.89
CA TYR A 533 -7.65 29.53 5.20
C TYR A 533 -6.36 29.81 5.99
N PHE A 534 -5.21 29.77 5.35
CA PHE A 534 -3.92 30.14 5.96
C PHE A 534 -3.87 31.59 6.41
N LYS A 535 -4.49 32.53 5.65
CA LYS A 535 -4.61 33.93 6.04
C LYS A 535 -5.47 34.09 7.31
N LYS A 536 -6.51 33.31 7.49
CA LYS A 536 -7.35 33.29 8.70
C LYS A 536 -6.59 32.76 9.91
N ILE A 537 -5.76 31.73 9.75
CA ILE A 537 -4.97 31.15 10.85
C ILE A 537 -3.81 32.06 11.25
N GLY A 538 -3.14 32.67 10.27
CA GLY A 538 -1.94 33.48 10.46
C GLY A 538 -0.64 32.67 10.35
N LYS A 539 0.37 33.34 9.75
CA LYS A 539 1.66 32.69 9.41
C LYS A 539 2.39 32.13 10.63
N GLU A 540 2.44 32.90 11.69
CA GLU A 540 3.17 32.54 12.92
C GLU A 540 2.63 31.23 13.49
N ARG A 541 1.32 31.17 13.68
CA ARG A 541 0.65 30.01 14.24
C ARG A 541 0.83 28.76 13.38
N ILE A 542 0.74 28.86 12.04
CA ILE A 542 0.93 27.72 11.13
C ILE A 542 2.33 27.13 11.30
N LEU A 543 3.36 27.98 11.42
CA LEU A 543 4.75 27.53 11.51
C LEU A 543 5.11 27.02 12.90
N GLU A 544 4.61 27.64 13.96
CA GLU A 544 4.86 27.24 15.34
C GLU A 544 4.17 25.92 15.68
N GLU A 545 2.90 25.78 15.35
CA GLU A 545 2.13 24.55 15.57
C GLU A 545 2.44 23.46 14.53
N ARG A 546 3.18 23.82 13.46
CA ARG A 546 3.51 22.91 12.34
C ARG A 546 2.29 22.24 11.74
N LEU A 547 1.25 23.02 11.48
CA LEU A 547 0.02 22.52 10.89
C LEU A 547 0.28 21.89 9.52
N ASP A 548 0.12 20.60 9.43
CA ASP A 548 0.39 19.84 8.21
C ASP A 548 -0.86 19.76 7.32
N VAL A 549 -0.62 19.86 6.01
CA VAL A 549 -1.67 19.89 4.99
C VAL A 549 -1.49 18.77 3.99
N GLY A 550 -2.57 18.10 3.67
CA GLY A 550 -2.67 17.16 2.57
C GLY A 550 -3.61 17.69 1.49
N VAL A 551 -3.18 17.63 0.24
CA VAL A 551 -4.02 17.90 -0.92
C VAL A 551 -4.17 16.60 -1.69
N ILE A 552 -5.40 16.12 -1.81
CA ILE A 552 -5.74 14.82 -2.39
C ILE A 552 -6.52 15.00 -3.69
N SER A 553 -6.16 14.26 -4.71
CA SER A 553 -6.97 14.13 -5.92
C SER A 553 -6.99 12.68 -6.40
N PRO A 554 -8.10 12.20 -7.00
CA PRO A 554 -8.18 10.83 -7.54
C PRO A 554 -7.34 10.63 -8.82
N TYR A 555 -6.89 11.72 -9.46
CA TYR A 555 -6.18 11.67 -10.74
C TYR A 555 -4.73 12.15 -10.63
N ARG A 556 -3.78 11.33 -11.06
CA ARG A 556 -2.33 11.66 -11.05
C ARG A 556 -2.01 12.93 -11.84
N ALA A 557 -2.71 13.17 -12.97
CA ALA A 557 -2.53 14.38 -13.75
C ALA A 557 -2.85 15.65 -12.95
N GLN A 558 -3.95 15.63 -12.18
CA GLN A 558 -4.32 16.72 -11.28
C GLN A 558 -3.30 16.91 -10.16
N VAL A 559 -2.83 15.82 -9.56
CA VAL A 559 -1.78 15.86 -8.52
C VAL A 559 -0.50 16.52 -9.04
N GLN A 560 -0.04 16.13 -10.24
CA GLN A 560 1.15 16.74 -10.85
C GLN A 560 0.96 18.22 -11.18
N TYR A 561 -0.23 18.60 -11.61
CA TYR A 561 -0.56 20.00 -11.87
C TYR A 561 -0.60 20.82 -10.58
N LEU A 562 -1.26 20.32 -9.53
CA LEU A 562 -1.29 20.95 -8.20
C LEU A 562 0.13 21.13 -7.64
N ARG A 563 0.99 20.12 -7.70
CA ARG A 563 2.40 20.21 -7.26
C ARG A 563 3.14 21.35 -7.97
N ARG A 564 2.95 21.50 -9.29
CA ARG A 564 3.56 22.62 -10.05
C ARG A 564 3.04 23.98 -9.64
N LEU A 565 1.73 24.08 -9.37
CA LEU A 565 1.12 25.32 -8.88
C LEU A 565 1.65 25.73 -7.52
N PHE A 566 1.71 24.79 -6.55
CA PHE A 566 2.26 25.04 -5.22
C PHE A 566 3.74 25.48 -5.25
N LYS A 567 4.53 24.95 -6.18
CA LYS A 567 5.92 25.40 -6.39
C LYS A 567 6.01 26.83 -6.95
N LYS A 568 5.11 27.21 -7.86
CA LYS A 568 5.13 28.51 -8.51
C LYS A 568 4.61 29.64 -7.63
N ARG A 569 3.66 29.33 -6.73
CA ARG A 569 2.99 30.37 -5.94
C ARG A 569 3.85 30.79 -4.74
N GLU A 570 4.32 32.04 -4.78
CA GLU A 570 5.22 32.63 -3.75
C GLU A 570 4.61 32.58 -2.35
N PHE A 571 3.29 32.72 -2.22
CA PHE A 571 2.61 32.66 -0.93
C PHE A 571 2.95 31.38 -0.15
N PHE A 572 3.04 30.23 -0.82
CA PHE A 572 3.28 28.93 -0.17
C PHE A 572 4.76 28.64 0.10
N LYS A 573 5.68 29.49 -0.34
CA LYS A 573 7.13 29.28 -0.15
C LYS A 573 7.55 28.95 1.30
N PRO A 574 7.05 29.66 2.34
CA PRO A 574 7.38 29.34 3.74
C PRO A 574 6.78 28.01 4.22
N TYR A 575 5.70 27.53 3.60
CA TYR A 575 4.89 26.40 4.05
C TYR A 575 5.12 25.11 3.26
N ARG A 576 5.98 25.11 2.24
CA ARG A 576 6.16 23.96 1.31
C ARG A 576 6.47 22.65 2.02
N HIS A 577 7.21 22.72 3.11
CA HIS A 577 7.58 21.55 3.92
C HIS A 577 6.41 20.98 4.74
N LEU A 578 5.33 21.73 4.90
CA LEU A 578 4.09 21.31 5.59
C LEU A 578 3.02 20.79 4.63
N ILE A 579 3.16 21.04 3.31
CA ILE A 579 2.15 20.72 2.31
C ILE A 579 2.59 19.50 1.50
N SER A 580 1.78 18.47 1.51
CA SER A 580 1.95 17.28 0.68
C SER A 580 0.76 17.12 -0.29
N VAL A 581 1.07 16.78 -1.55
CA VAL A 581 0.06 16.62 -2.61
C VAL A 581 0.21 15.21 -3.17
N ASN A 582 -0.85 14.40 -3.11
CA ASN A 582 -0.79 13.03 -3.61
C ASN A 582 -2.18 12.50 -4.02
N THR A 583 -2.20 11.30 -4.61
CA THR A 583 -3.43 10.55 -4.83
C THR A 583 -3.97 9.98 -3.52
N VAL A 584 -5.22 9.50 -3.54
CA VAL A 584 -5.85 8.83 -2.39
C VAL A 584 -4.99 7.68 -1.88
N ASP A 585 -4.49 6.84 -2.80
CA ASP A 585 -3.64 5.69 -2.47
C ASP A 585 -2.33 6.11 -1.78
N GLY A 586 -1.75 7.23 -2.21
CA GLY A 586 -0.53 7.79 -1.63
C GLY A 586 -0.69 8.38 -0.22
N PHE A 587 -1.92 8.65 0.20
CA PHE A 587 -2.23 9.10 1.56
C PHE A 587 -2.70 7.97 2.50
N GLN A 588 -2.79 6.76 2.01
CA GLN A 588 -3.25 5.67 2.87
C GLN A 588 -2.34 5.48 4.09
N GLY A 589 -2.94 5.30 5.26
CA GLY A 589 -2.21 5.18 6.53
C GLY A 589 -1.64 6.49 7.09
N GLN A 590 -1.76 7.59 6.34
CA GLN A 590 -1.32 8.92 6.79
C GLN A 590 -2.49 9.74 7.31
N GLU A 591 -2.20 10.82 8.00
CA GLU A 591 -3.18 11.81 8.48
C GLU A 591 -2.59 13.20 8.45
N ARG A 592 -3.42 14.22 8.32
CA ARG A 592 -3.03 15.64 8.31
C ARG A 592 -4.03 16.48 9.10
N ASP A 593 -3.57 17.60 9.61
CA ASP A 593 -4.43 18.56 10.30
C ASP A 593 -5.49 19.13 9.38
N ILE A 594 -5.09 19.46 8.16
CA ILE A 594 -5.94 20.01 7.11
C ILE A 594 -5.87 19.12 5.87
N ILE A 595 -7.02 18.76 5.33
CA ILE A 595 -7.12 18.05 4.04
C ILE A 595 -7.96 18.87 3.07
N LEU A 596 -7.48 19.01 1.84
CA LEU A 596 -8.25 19.47 0.71
C LEU A 596 -8.40 18.34 -0.30
N ILE A 597 -9.60 18.15 -0.83
CA ILE A 597 -9.89 17.12 -1.83
C ILE A 597 -10.36 17.82 -3.11
N SER A 598 -9.60 17.67 -4.21
CA SER A 598 -9.98 18.12 -5.54
C SER A 598 -10.57 16.94 -6.32
N LEU A 599 -11.89 16.95 -6.56
CA LEU A 599 -12.64 15.85 -7.16
C LEU A 599 -12.48 15.76 -8.68
N VAL A 600 -12.15 16.87 -9.33
CA VAL A 600 -11.86 17.00 -10.78
C VAL A 600 -13.08 16.85 -11.69
N ARG A 601 -13.99 15.93 -11.36
CA ARG A 601 -15.10 15.53 -12.24
C ARG A 601 -16.13 16.65 -12.42
N ALA A 602 -16.29 17.07 -13.67
CA ALA A 602 -17.26 18.06 -14.09
C ALA A 602 -17.69 17.76 -15.53
N ASN A 603 -18.84 17.07 -15.69
CA ASN A 603 -19.39 16.63 -16.96
C ASN A 603 -20.92 16.56 -16.90
N GLU A 604 -21.56 16.64 -18.06
CA GLU A 604 -23.02 16.63 -18.17
C GLU A 604 -23.64 15.26 -17.96
N GLU A 605 -22.89 14.18 -18.16
CA GLU A 605 -23.38 12.81 -18.03
C GLU A 605 -23.43 12.32 -16.58
N GLY A 606 -22.87 13.09 -15.62
CA GLY A 606 -22.78 12.68 -14.21
C GLY A 606 -21.84 11.51 -13.96
N GLN A 607 -20.84 11.34 -14.86
CA GLN A 607 -19.87 10.27 -14.70
C GLN A 607 -18.80 10.64 -13.68
N ILE A 608 -18.70 9.85 -12.61
CA ILE A 608 -17.78 10.06 -11.50
C ILE A 608 -16.49 9.23 -11.58
N GLY A 609 -16.38 8.31 -12.53
CA GLY A 609 -15.15 7.55 -12.79
C GLY A 609 -14.65 6.75 -11.59
N PHE A 610 -13.39 6.92 -11.22
CA PHE A 610 -12.77 6.22 -10.08
C PHE A 610 -13.42 6.50 -8.73
N LEU A 611 -14.16 7.59 -8.61
CA LEU A 611 -14.89 7.97 -7.39
C LEU A 611 -16.16 7.11 -7.16
N ARG A 612 -16.50 6.19 -8.07
CA ARG A 612 -17.51 5.14 -7.87
C ARG A 612 -17.15 4.16 -6.77
N ASP A 613 -15.86 3.89 -6.57
CA ASP A 613 -15.41 3.15 -5.40
C ASP A 613 -15.39 4.10 -4.19
N LEU A 614 -16.45 4.06 -3.42
CA LEU A 614 -16.69 4.96 -2.28
C LEU A 614 -15.65 4.79 -1.18
N ARG A 615 -14.97 3.64 -1.12
CA ARG A 615 -13.88 3.40 -0.18
C ARG A 615 -12.74 4.40 -0.36
N ARG A 616 -12.51 4.87 -1.60
CA ARG A 616 -11.55 5.95 -1.88
C ARG A 616 -11.93 7.26 -1.20
N MET A 617 -13.22 7.61 -1.26
CA MET A 617 -13.70 8.80 -0.54
C MET A 617 -13.63 8.62 0.97
N ASN A 618 -13.97 7.44 1.48
CA ASN A 618 -13.80 7.16 2.91
C ASN A 618 -12.35 7.36 3.37
N VAL A 619 -11.39 6.85 2.60
CA VAL A 619 -9.97 7.08 2.89
C VAL A 619 -9.62 8.57 2.82
N ALA A 620 -10.03 9.29 1.78
CA ALA A 620 -9.72 10.70 1.61
C ALA A 620 -10.29 11.57 2.75
N ILE A 621 -11.56 11.39 3.09
CA ILE A 621 -12.24 12.10 4.17
C ILE A 621 -11.55 11.86 5.52
N THR A 622 -11.23 10.61 5.80
CA THR A 622 -10.68 10.21 7.11
C THR A 622 -9.18 10.44 7.27
N ARG A 623 -8.56 11.17 6.32
CA ARG A 623 -7.19 11.69 6.49
C ARG A 623 -7.14 12.98 7.30
N ALA A 624 -8.25 13.73 7.38
CA ALA A 624 -8.33 15.00 8.06
C ALA A 624 -8.50 14.84 9.58
N ARG A 625 -7.67 15.54 10.36
CA ARG A 625 -7.83 15.60 11.83
C ARG A 625 -8.83 16.68 12.25
N MET A 626 -8.71 17.88 11.70
CA MET A 626 -9.42 19.07 12.18
C MET A 626 -10.17 19.83 11.08
N LYS A 627 -9.69 19.83 9.85
CA LYS A 627 -10.31 20.57 8.75
C LYS A 627 -10.31 19.76 7.47
N LEU A 628 -11.46 19.69 6.83
CA LEU A 628 -11.66 19.07 5.52
C LEU A 628 -12.36 20.07 4.58
N ILE A 629 -11.74 20.34 3.45
CA ILE A 629 -12.31 21.16 2.37
C ILE A 629 -12.43 20.30 1.12
N ILE A 630 -13.63 20.08 0.64
CA ILE A 630 -13.93 19.36 -0.58
C ILE A 630 -14.21 20.37 -1.69
N LEU A 631 -13.55 20.23 -2.84
CA LEU A 631 -13.80 21.05 -4.02
C LEU A 631 -14.32 20.16 -5.14
N GLY A 632 -15.47 20.50 -5.70
CA GLY A 632 -16.06 19.71 -6.76
C GLY A 632 -17.37 20.25 -7.30
N ASN A 633 -17.71 19.78 -8.50
CA ASN A 633 -18.93 20.16 -9.20
C ASN A 633 -20.14 19.38 -8.67
N SER A 634 -21.02 20.05 -7.92
CA SER A 634 -22.20 19.43 -7.33
C SER A 634 -23.14 18.87 -8.40
N ALA A 635 -23.35 19.55 -9.52
CA ALA A 635 -24.23 19.12 -10.61
C ALA A 635 -23.82 17.74 -11.21
N THR A 636 -22.51 17.46 -11.23
CA THR A 636 -21.98 16.16 -11.64
C THR A 636 -22.04 15.14 -10.51
N MET A 637 -21.54 15.51 -9.32
CA MET A 637 -21.29 14.56 -8.24
C MET A 637 -22.56 14.11 -7.54
N THR A 638 -23.53 15.01 -7.31
CA THR A 638 -24.75 14.71 -6.54
C THR A 638 -25.76 13.80 -7.27
N ARG A 639 -25.48 13.44 -8.52
CA ARG A 639 -26.25 12.38 -9.20
C ARG A 639 -26.03 11.02 -8.54
N HIS A 640 -24.92 10.83 -7.84
CA HIS A 640 -24.69 9.65 -7.04
C HIS A 640 -25.15 9.87 -5.59
N PRO A 641 -25.95 8.97 -4.99
CA PRO A 641 -26.55 9.15 -3.66
C PRO A 641 -25.57 9.48 -2.54
N PHE A 642 -24.42 8.82 -2.53
CA PHE A 642 -23.35 9.09 -1.57
C PHE A 642 -22.89 10.55 -1.61
N TYR A 643 -22.57 11.05 -2.81
CA TYR A 643 -22.07 12.42 -2.97
C TYR A 643 -23.15 13.46 -2.74
N ARG A 644 -24.42 13.12 -2.97
CA ARG A 644 -25.56 13.97 -2.60
C ARG A 644 -25.61 14.15 -1.08
N LYS A 645 -25.61 13.05 -0.32
CA LYS A 645 -25.59 13.12 1.13
C LYS A 645 -24.36 13.84 1.67
N LEU A 646 -23.19 13.60 1.07
CA LEU A 646 -21.95 14.27 1.45
C LEU A 646 -22.00 15.78 1.20
N TYR A 647 -22.54 16.19 0.05
CA TYR A 647 -22.74 17.60 -0.29
C TYR A 647 -23.72 18.26 0.68
N GLU A 648 -24.88 17.66 0.92
CA GLU A 648 -25.89 18.15 1.87
C GLU A 648 -25.30 18.26 3.28
N TYR A 649 -24.53 17.27 3.71
CA TYR A 649 -23.87 17.26 5.02
C TYR A 649 -22.83 18.37 5.16
N ALA A 650 -22.01 18.61 4.15
CA ALA A 650 -20.94 19.62 4.15
C ALA A 650 -21.45 21.05 3.84
N HIS A 651 -22.67 21.19 3.32
CA HIS A 651 -23.31 22.45 2.94
C HIS A 651 -24.59 22.71 3.74
N TRP A 652 -24.68 22.20 4.96
CA TRP A 652 -25.83 22.51 5.80
C TRP A 652 -25.92 24.05 5.93
N PRO A 653 -27.02 24.71 5.48
CA PRO A 653 -27.18 26.14 5.72
C PRO A 653 -27.20 26.35 7.22
N GLU A 654 -26.53 27.39 7.68
CA GLU A 654 -26.75 27.97 8.99
C GLU A 654 -28.20 28.44 9.04
N GLU A 655 -29.18 27.54 9.25
CA GLU A 655 -30.45 27.93 9.78
C GLU A 655 -30.18 28.48 11.17
N GLU A 656 -30.56 29.73 11.35
CA GLU A 656 -30.59 30.46 12.60
C GLU A 656 -30.83 29.46 13.74
N ALA A 657 -29.91 29.41 14.68
CA ALA A 657 -30.11 28.72 15.93
C ALA A 657 -31.31 29.36 16.63
N ASP A 658 -32.49 28.96 16.21
CA ASP A 658 -33.71 29.18 16.96
C ASP A 658 -33.55 28.32 18.22
N ASP A 659 -33.73 28.92 19.36
CA ASP A 659 -33.51 28.45 20.72
C ASP A 659 -34.45 27.27 21.13
N SER A 660 -34.92 26.52 20.14
CA SER A 660 -35.69 25.30 20.28
C SER A 660 -34.81 24.11 19.93
N GLY A 661 -34.39 23.34 20.91
CA GLY A 661 -33.59 22.12 20.85
C GLY A 661 -33.92 21.16 19.71
N ALA A 662 -33.64 21.54 18.48
CA ALA A 662 -33.81 20.75 17.28
C ALA A 662 -32.63 19.81 17.12
N THR A 663 -32.89 18.56 17.38
CA THR A 663 -32.06 17.40 17.04
C THR A 663 -31.62 17.47 15.59
N VAL A 664 -30.29 17.33 15.38
CA VAL A 664 -29.67 17.07 14.09
C VAL A 664 -30.46 15.97 13.36
N PRO A 665 -30.88 16.14 12.10
CA PRO A 665 -31.60 15.09 11.39
C PRO A 665 -30.77 13.80 11.39
N ASN A 666 -31.44 12.76 11.83
CA ASN A 666 -30.87 11.41 11.88
C ASN A 666 -30.73 10.93 10.43
N ILE A 667 -29.48 10.77 9.95
CA ILE A 667 -29.17 10.28 8.60
C ILE A 667 -29.60 8.81 8.43
N SER A 668 -30.14 8.19 9.50
CA SER A 668 -30.34 6.75 9.62
C SER A 668 -31.58 6.15 8.92
N ASP A 669 -32.45 6.93 8.30
CA ASP A 669 -33.76 6.38 7.89
C ASP A 669 -33.82 5.71 6.51
N GLU A 670 -32.75 5.73 5.68
CA GLU A 670 -32.76 5.00 4.40
C GLU A 670 -31.36 4.53 3.95
N ALA A 671 -30.67 3.73 4.72
CA ALA A 671 -29.52 3.02 4.20
C ALA A 671 -29.82 1.52 4.12
N PRO A 672 -30.05 0.95 2.93
CA PRO A 672 -29.98 -0.49 2.81
C PRO A 672 -28.52 -0.92 2.90
N LEU A 673 -28.19 -1.69 3.92
CA LEU A 673 -27.07 -2.60 3.93
C LEU A 673 -27.28 -3.62 2.79
N SER A 674 -27.07 -3.22 1.57
CA SER A 674 -26.93 -4.12 0.43
C SER A 674 -25.58 -3.84 -0.20
N SER A 675 -24.72 -4.86 -0.15
CA SER A 675 -23.62 -5.04 -1.08
C SER A 675 -24.03 -4.57 -2.47
N PRO A 676 -23.17 -3.85 -3.22
CA PRO A 676 -23.53 -3.41 -4.57
C PRO A 676 -23.85 -4.61 -5.42
N ASN A 677 -25.10 -4.72 -5.81
CA ASN A 677 -25.59 -5.67 -6.79
C ASN A 677 -24.90 -5.37 -8.13
N PRO A 678 -24.23 -6.31 -8.79
CA PRO A 678 -23.45 -6.03 -10.00
C PRO A 678 -24.30 -6.08 -11.27
N GLN A 679 -25.48 -5.50 -11.27
CA GLN A 679 -26.29 -5.44 -12.49
C GLN A 679 -26.83 -4.02 -12.68
N GLU A 680 -26.11 -3.27 -13.52
CA GLU A 680 -26.63 -2.45 -14.61
C GLU A 680 -25.46 -1.75 -15.34
N PRO A 681 -25.60 -1.53 -16.70
CA PRO A 681 -24.51 -1.41 -17.67
C PRO A 681 -23.62 -0.17 -17.55
#